data_d17eec6542d9768d4c75f87963d130b2
#
_entry.id   d17eec6542d9768d4c75f87963d130b2
#
_cell.length_a   1.000
_cell.length_b   1.000
_cell.length_c   1.000
_cell.angle_alpha   90.00
_cell.angle_beta   90.00
_cell.angle_gamma   90.00
#
_symmetry.space_group_name_H-M   'P 1'
#
loop_
_entity.id
_entity.type
_entity.pdbx_description
1 polymer ?
#
loop_
_entity_poly.entity_id
_entity_poly.type
_entity_poly.pdbx_seq_one_letter_code
_entity_poly.pdbx_strand_id
1 'polypeptide(L)'
;MKGKYKAIIALVLILILLPLTLLMTIAHWLPTLAGIWLPQGTRIAMEASPRFTRGAIIVPDLRYLAGDCELATIKDATLSHPKRWRIHLDTLNLNVDCLSKIPLDESGPAAPRTLAEWQSLLPESLLTIDRVNVTPFQQFSGGLRLTLTPQRQTVHYQGPSLSVDAQLNGQMLDLQKLKIQAFAGMDPLELVGTVILPPLTDELPEQGHLATKLRIPQEPELVDVILNWNDDQGTFSLKNPAAPEALMTLPWTISENIFEVNGGQWFWPYAGFPLRGGIALRIDDWKQGLEKALISGRMNVVTQGSAGKANAVLNIGPGKLSLINSSLPMQLTGEAKQDGMVFYAVLPGEISGAIADPKLLFRPGALLRSRGRVIDSIDVDEIRWPLAGVSVTQRGVDGRLQAIVRAHENQRGDFVLHLDGKADDFLPDAGLWRWKYWGKGEFTPMQAKWDVRGQGEWRDSVIELSSLSTGFDKLEYGSMLVTEPRLKLERPLHWQRAQTAPTFDGAFILNAGETTFSGGSTLPPSTLTFSVTGKDPSSFQYKGDLHAGSIGPVRVNGRWDGVRLRGNAWWPQQGLTVFQPLIPADWKMTLKDGSLYSQVAFSAAAGQGFEAGGHGVVKSGSVWMPDNQINGVDFVLPFRFGNSTWQLGTDGPVTLRIAEVKNQVTSSNITADLEGWYPWSDTQPLTLSNVNVDILGGKMRVQQLRLPQRDAALLRLENISSSELITAVNPKQFTMSGRVNGALPLWLNHPQWIIKDGWLTNPGPLTLRLDKDMADAIVENNIAAGVAVNWLRYMEISHSWTDINLDNLGVLTLRANVRGTSQVEGKRNEVRLNYSHQENLFTLWRSLRFGDNLQTWLEQHTELPDVRCQTRDKACEETQ
;
A
#
# COMPACT_ATOMS: atom_id res chain seq x y z
N MET A 1 -5.64 1.31 -116.36
CA MET A 1 -6.55 1.63 -115.23
C MET A 1 -6.41 0.72 -113.97
N LYS A 2 -5.70 -0.42 -114.03
CA LYS A 2 -5.54 -1.36 -112.87
C LYS A 2 -4.49 -0.95 -111.78
N GLY A 3 -3.54 0.02 -112.07
CA GLY A 3 -2.54 0.42 -111.10
C GLY A 3 -3.00 1.52 -110.07
N LYS A 4 -3.92 2.40 -110.50
CA LYS A 4 -4.46 3.46 -109.64
C LYS A 4 -5.35 2.94 -108.55
N TYR A 5 -6.13 1.88 -108.73
CA TYR A 5 -6.97 1.27 -107.73
C TYR A 5 -6.17 0.52 -106.70
N LYS A 6 -5.02 -0.07 -107.00
CA LYS A 6 -4.18 -0.72 -106.07
C LYS A 6 -3.49 0.27 -105.12
N ALA A 7 -3.08 1.47 -105.68
CA ALA A 7 -2.44 2.54 -104.91
C ALA A 7 -3.46 3.18 -103.94
N ILE A 8 -4.76 3.35 -104.38
CA ILE A 8 -5.81 3.85 -103.48
C ILE A 8 -6.21 2.85 -102.40
N ILE A 9 -6.30 1.57 -102.74
CA ILE A 9 -6.58 0.51 -101.75
C ILE A 9 -5.41 0.39 -100.76
N ALA A 10 -4.13 0.51 -101.19
CA ALA A 10 -2.98 0.50 -100.33
C ALA A 10 -2.96 1.73 -99.43
N LEU A 11 -3.29 2.89 -100.02
CA LEU A 11 -3.39 4.13 -99.20
C LEU A 11 -4.51 4.10 -98.14
N VAL A 12 -5.69 3.56 -98.51
CA VAL A 12 -6.82 3.34 -97.63
C VAL A 12 -6.46 2.33 -96.51
N LEU A 13 -5.79 1.22 -96.92
CA LEU A 13 -5.31 0.24 -95.94
C LEU A 13 -4.27 0.79 -95.00
N ILE A 14 -3.33 1.59 -95.46
CA ILE A 14 -2.29 2.34 -94.62
C ILE A 14 -3.06 3.31 -93.69
N LEU A 15 -4.07 4.04 -94.25
CA LEU A 15 -4.81 5.04 -93.44
C LEU A 15 -5.71 4.40 -92.35
N ILE A 16 -6.06 3.10 -92.53
CA ILE A 16 -6.81 2.33 -91.54
C ILE A 16 -5.87 1.56 -90.63
N LEU A 17 -4.83 0.90 -91.16
CA LEU A 17 -3.88 0.08 -90.42
C LEU A 17 -2.95 0.89 -89.51
N LEU A 18 -2.51 2.06 -89.99
CA LEU A 18 -1.60 2.93 -89.23
C LEU A 18 -2.24 3.46 -87.95
N PRO A 19 -3.47 4.00 -87.97
CA PRO A 19 -4.12 4.36 -86.68
C PRO A 19 -4.47 3.12 -85.85
N LEU A 20 -4.81 1.98 -86.49
CA LEU A 20 -5.12 0.75 -85.74
C LEU A 20 -3.88 0.18 -85.03
N THR A 21 -2.72 0.16 -85.74
CA THR A 21 -1.44 -0.23 -85.13
C THR A 21 -0.96 0.74 -84.06
N LEU A 22 -1.17 2.05 -84.29
CA LEU A 22 -0.90 3.07 -83.30
C LEU A 22 -1.77 2.92 -82.09
N LEU A 23 -3.05 2.59 -82.23
CA LEU A 23 -3.97 2.29 -81.13
C LEU A 23 -3.62 0.99 -80.42
N MET A 24 -3.19 -0.10 -81.15
CA MET A 24 -2.78 -1.34 -80.51
C MET A 24 -1.44 -1.27 -79.79
N THR A 25 -0.57 -0.34 -80.16
CA THR A 25 0.78 -0.19 -79.54
C THR A 25 0.78 1.02 -78.58
N ILE A 26 -0.34 1.62 -78.26
CA ILE A 26 -0.47 2.81 -77.43
C ILE A 26 0.16 2.65 -76.02
N ALA A 27 0.09 1.44 -75.46
CA ALA A 27 0.74 1.10 -74.20
C ALA A 27 2.25 1.22 -74.20
N HIS A 28 2.91 1.15 -75.36
CA HIS A 28 4.36 1.23 -75.52
C HIS A 28 4.86 2.65 -75.81
N TRP A 29 4.19 3.38 -76.67
CA TRP A 29 4.68 4.68 -77.13
C TRP A 29 4.13 5.86 -76.32
N LEU A 30 2.91 5.74 -75.76
CA LEU A 30 2.31 6.79 -74.99
C LEU A 30 3.09 7.05 -73.65
N PRO A 31 3.52 6.04 -72.88
CA PRO A 31 4.45 6.28 -71.76
C PRO A 31 5.73 6.98 -72.13
N THR A 32 6.31 6.65 -73.23
CA THR A 32 7.54 7.29 -73.74
C THR A 32 7.33 8.74 -74.13
N LEU A 33 6.24 9.07 -74.79
CA LEU A 33 5.82 10.42 -75.12
C LEU A 33 5.50 11.25 -73.87
N ALA A 34 4.74 10.64 -72.94
CA ALA A 34 4.40 11.30 -71.70
C ALA A 34 5.68 11.60 -70.85
N GLY A 35 6.71 10.77 -70.97
CA GLY A 35 8.00 10.98 -70.25
C GLY A 35 8.67 12.32 -70.63
N ILE A 36 8.31 12.96 -71.76
CA ILE A 36 8.85 14.27 -72.18
C ILE A 36 8.38 15.39 -71.23
N TRP A 37 7.22 15.22 -70.61
CA TRP A 37 6.59 16.20 -69.68
C TRP A 37 6.69 15.80 -68.23
N LEU A 38 7.27 14.62 -67.93
CA LEU A 38 7.42 14.16 -66.55
C LEU A 38 8.78 14.65 -65.95
N PRO A 39 8.84 14.80 -64.63
CA PRO A 39 10.10 15.11 -63.96
C PRO A 39 11.19 14.06 -64.28
N GLN A 40 12.46 14.52 -64.39
CA GLN A 40 13.59 13.59 -64.67
C GLN A 40 13.61 12.47 -63.60
N GLY A 41 13.83 11.23 -64.06
CA GLY A 41 13.85 10.07 -63.22
C GLY A 41 12.47 9.50 -62.87
N THR A 42 11.40 10.05 -63.43
CA THR A 42 10.07 9.47 -63.34
C THR A 42 9.58 8.93 -64.67
N ARG A 43 8.75 7.89 -64.63
CA ARG A 43 8.20 7.26 -65.84
C ARG A 43 6.78 6.76 -65.64
N ILE A 44 6.01 6.73 -66.73
CA ILE A 44 4.74 6.03 -66.78
C ILE A 44 4.94 4.64 -67.39
N ALA A 45 4.27 3.62 -66.91
CA ALA A 45 4.22 2.29 -67.50
C ALA A 45 2.77 1.84 -67.60
N MET A 46 2.43 1.13 -68.70
CA MET A 46 1.12 0.49 -68.88
C MET A 46 1.35 -0.98 -69.29
N GLU A 47 0.68 -1.91 -68.69
CA GLU A 47 0.73 -3.34 -69.03
C GLU A 47 -0.23 -3.70 -70.15
N ALA A 48 -1.36 -3.01 -70.19
CA ALA A 48 -2.42 -3.25 -71.18
C ALA A 48 -2.76 -1.99 -71.98
N SER A 49 -3.00 -2.18 -73.30
CA SER A 49 -3.43 -1.07 -74.16
C SER A 49 -4.84 -0.58 -73.76
N PRO A 50 -5.09 0.75 -73.81
CA PRO A 50 -6.38 1.37 -73.58
C PRO A 50 -7.44 0.77 -74.56
N ARG A 51 -8.65 0.61 -74.05
CA ARG A 51 -9.79 0.16 -74.79
C ARG A 51 -10.74 1.30 -75.11
N PHE A 52 -11.20 1.38 -76.32
CA PHE A 52 -12.12 2.43 -76.74
C PHE A 52 -13.54 1.85 -76.86
N THR A 53 -14.49 2.45 -76.21
CA THR A 53 -15.93 2.13 -76.25
C THR A 53 -16.71 3.34 -76.81
N ARG A 54 -17.99 3.19 -77.13
CA ARG A 54 -18.81 4.31 -77.60
C ARG A 54 -18.88 5.41 -76.52
N GLY A 55 -18.01 6.44 -76.67
CA GLY A 55 -18.00 7.58 -75.77
C GLY A 55 -17.10 7.53 -74.53
N ALA A 56 -16.27 6.45 -74.37
CA ALA A 56 -15.33 6.36 -73.27
C ALA A 56 -14.02 5.65 -73.66
N ILE A 57 -12.93 6.03 -73.00
CA ILE A 57 -11.63 5.39 -73.09
C ILE A 57 -11.41 4.68 -71.74
N ILE A 58 -11.09 3.39 -71.77
CA ILE A 58 -10.83 2.56 -70.61
C ILE A 58 -9.33 2.24 -70.61
N VAL A 59 -8.64 2.63 -69.55
CA VAL A 59 -7.22 2.32 -69.28
C VAL A 59 -7.19 1.30 -68.13
N PRO A 60 -6.86 0.05 -68.42
CA PRO A 60 -6.95 -1.01 -67.42
C PRO A 60 -5.92 -0.88 -66.30
N ASP A 61 -4.68 -0.47 -66.66
CA ASP A 61 -3.54 -0.34 -65.72
C ASP A 61 -2.63 0.82 -66.14
N LEU A 62 -2.28 1.64 -65.19
CA LEU A 62 -1.30 2.71 -65.38
C LEU A 62 -0.48 2.84 -64.08
N ARG A 63 0.84 2.81 -64.23
CA ARG A 63 1.79 2.93 -63.12
C ARG A 63 2.65 4.17 -63.30
N TYR A 64 2.83 4.91 -62.24
CA TYR A 64 3.74 6.02 -62.16
C TYR A 64 4.90 5.66 -61.22
N LEU A 65 6.12 5.65 -61.79
CA LEU A 65 7.32 5.22 -61.08
C LEU A 65 8.26 6.40 -60.90
N ALA A 66 8.84 6.46 -59.68
CA ALA A 66 9.98 7.29 -59.35
C ALA A 66 11.23 6.40 -59.21
N GLY A 67 12.11 6.43 -60.23
CA GLY A 67 13.15 5.40 -60.40
C GLY A 67 12.52 4.00 -60.60
N ASP A 68 12.82 3.08 -59.70
CA ASP A 68 12.22 1.73 -59.66
C ASP A 68 11.07 1.60 -58.61
N CYS A 69 10.69 2.69 -57.94
CA CYS A 69 9.64 2.68 -56.91
C CYS A 69 8.29 3.04 -57.51
N GLU A 70 7.29 2.18 -57.40
CA GLU A 70 5.92 2.45 -57.84
C GLU A 70 5.27 3.46 -56.89
N LEU A 71 5.25 4.75 -57.28
CA LEU A 71 4.63 5.80 -56.49
C LEU A 71 3.12 5.79 -56.53
N ALA A 72 2.59 5.57 -57.74
CA ALA A 72 1.13 5.45 -57.93
C ALA A 72 0.79 4.38 -58.97
N THR A 73 -0.24 3.60 -58.62
CA THR A 73 -0.79 2.59 -59.53
C THR A 73 -2.30 2.81 -59.67
N ILE A 74 -2.77 3.04 -60.90
CA ILE A 74 -4.19 3.20 -61.24
C ILE A 74 -4.70 1.92 -61.88
N LYS A 75 -5.84 1.45 -61.43
CA LYS A 75 -6.54 0.31 -62.05
C LYS A 75 -7.92 0.74 -62.55
N ASP A 76 -8.25 0.27 -63.74
CA ASP A 76 -9.54 0.46 -64.42
C ASP A 76 -10.01 1.93 -64.47
N ALA A 77 -9.20 2.78 -65.13
CA ALA A 77 -9.55 4.15 -65.37
C ALA A 77 -10.50 4.28 -66.58
N THR A 78 -11.60 4.98 -66.38
CA THR A 78 -12.57 5.26 -67.45
C THR A 78 -12.65 6.79 -67.72
N LEU A 79 -12.34 7.22 -68.92
CA LEU A 79 -12.43 8.60 -69.37
C LEU A 79 -13.58 8.75 -70.35
N SER A 80 -14.48 9.69 -70.10
CA SER A 80 -15.57 10.03 -70.99
C SER A 80 -15.85 11.54 -71.03
N HIS A 81 -16.44 12.03 -72.11
CA HIS A 81 -16.74 13.44 -72.33
C HIS A 81 -18.18 13.67 -72.86
N PRO A 82 -19.21 13.42 -72.09
CA PRO A 82 -20.59 13.64 -72.56
C PRO A 82 -20.96 15.11 -72.72
N LYS A 83 -20.66 16.01 -71.78
CA LYS A 83 -20.75 17.46 -71.77
C LYS A 83 -19.54 18.11 -71.08
N ARG A 84 -18.98 17.40 -70.13
CA ARG A 84 -17.78 17.70 -69.37
C ARG A 84 -16.96 16.41 -69.22
N TRP A 85 -15.67 16.51 -68.95
CA TRP A 85 -14.86 15.35 -68.70
C TRP A 85 -15.31 14.60 -67.48
N ARG A 86 -15.48 13.30 -67.59
CA ARG A 86 -15.71 12.40 -66.49
C ARG A 86 -14.59 11.38 -66.46
N ILE A 87 -13.85 11.41 -65.38
CA ILE A 87 -12.72 10.52 -65.08
C ILE A 87 -13.16 9.65 -63.91
N HIS A 88 -13.23 8.37 -64.12
CA HIS A 88 -13.54 7.42 -63.06
C HIS A 88 -12.42 6.42 -62.95
N LEU A 89 -11.86 6.27 -61.74
CA LEU A 89 -10.84 5.32 -61.37
C LEU A 89 -11.43 4.33 -60.35
N ASP A 90 -11.27 3.03 -60.64
CA ASP A 90 -11.71 1.99 -59.68
C ASP A 90 -10.81 1.99 -58.48
N THR A 91 -9.46 1.92 -58.72
CA THR A 91 -8.52 1.90 -57.63
C THR A 91 -7.27 2.76 -57.96
N LEU A 92 -6.85 3.57 -56.98
CA LEU A 92 -5.58 4.30 -57.00
C LEU A 92 -4.75 3.84 -55.79
N ASN A 93 -3.62 3.20 -56.00
CA ASN A 93 -2.67 2.86 -54.97
C ASN A 93 -1.55 3.89 -54.96
N LEU A 94 -1.32 4.52 -53.80
CA LEU A 94 -0.26 5.48 -53.55
C LEU A 94 0.74 4.88 -52.57
N ASN A 95 2.01 4.94 -52.87
CA ASN A 95 3.10 4.56 -51.97
C ASN A 95 3.90 5.78 -51.54
N VAL A 96 3.66 6.23 -50.31
CA VAL A 96 4.28 7.43 -49.75
C VAL A 96 5.79 7.25 -49.55
N ASP A 97 6.28 6.02 -49.33
CA ASP A 97 7.70 5.75 -49.18
C ASP A 97 8.51 6.11 -50.47
N CYS A 98 7.83 6.09 -51.61
CA CYS A 98 8.45 6.45 -52.90
C CYS A 98 8.59 7.96 -53.10
N LEU A 99 7.95 8.84 -52.33
CA LEU A 99 8.06 10.29 -52.45
C LEU A 99 9.50 10.78 -52.25
N SER A 100 10.26 10.14 -51.38
CA SER A 100 11.67 10.49 -51.12
C SER A 100 12.60 10.15 -52.32
N LYS A 101 12.11 9.37 -53.28
CA LYS A 101 12.88 8.95 -54.48
C LYS A 101 12.58 9.81 -55.73
N ILE A 102 11.67 10.75 -55.63
CA ILE A 102 11.47 11.74 -56.70
C ILE A 102 12.68 12.63 -56.75
N PRO A 103 13.45 12.69 -57.85
CA PRO A 103 14.56 13.61 -57.94
C PRO A 103 14.02 15.02 -57.94
N LEU A 104 14.51 15.86 -57.05
CA LEU A 104 14.25 17.30 -57.08
C LEU A 104 15.01 17.90 -58.26
N ASP A 105 14.29 18.48 -59.19
CA ASP A 105 14.86 19.09 -60.39
C ASP A 105 15.73 20.30 -59.98
N GLU A 106 17.03 20.28 -60.23
CA GLU A 106 17.96 21.39 -60.02
C GLU A 106 17.84 22.48 -61.12
N SER A 107 17.01 22.25 -62.11
CA SER A 107 16.70 23.28 -63.16
C SER A 107 15.87 24.39 -62.50
N GLY A 108 16.39 25.58 -62.45
CA GLY A 108 15.81 26.75 -61.76
C GLY A 108 14.32 26.96 -62.02
N PRO A 109 13.61 27.62 -61.11
CA PRO A 109 12.17 27.70 -61.12
C PRO A 109 11.63 28.30 -62.42
N ALA A 110 10.78 27.54 -63.11
CA ALA A 110 9.86 28.14 -64.07
C ALA A 110 9.04 29.20 -63.32
N ALA A 111 8.84 30.37 -63.97
CA ALA A 111 8.07 31.44 -63.29
C ALA A 111 6.77 30.87 -62.71
N PRO A 112 6.52 31.11 -61.40
CA PRO A 112 5.36 30.53 -60.74
C PRO A 112 4.08 31.03 -61.43
N ARG A 113 3.18 30.10 -61.75
CA ARG A 113 1.86 30.42 -62.27
C ARG A 113 0.95 30.88 -61.17
N THR A 114 0.11 31.88 -61.49
CA THR A 114 -0.91 32.30 -60.53
C THR A 114 -2.02 31.25 -60.33
N LEU A 115 -2.69 31.30 -59.20
CA LEU A 115 -3.83 30.42 -58.93
C LEU A 115 -4.92 30.58 -59.99
N ALA A 116 -5.19 31.81 -60.44
CA ALA A 116 -6.13 32.09 -61.49
C ALA A 116 -5.72 31.50 -62.83
N GLU A 117 -4.43 31.51 -63.21
CA GLU A 117 -3.93 30.86 -64.44
C GLU A 117 -4.12 29.32 -64.33
N TRP A 118 -3.81 28.71 -63.19
CA TRP A 118 -4.09 27.30 -62.98
C TRP A 118 -5.57 26.98 -63.08
N GLN A 119 -6.44 27.75 -62.44
CA GLN A 119 -7.91 27.56 -62.53
C GLN A 119 -8.44 27.71 -63.95
N SER A 120 -7.90 28.63 -64.74
CA SER A 120 -8.31 28.85 -66.18
C SER A 120 -7.90 27.70 -67.09
N LEU A 121 -6.83 26.92 -66.71
CA LEU A 121 -6.36 25.77 -67.46
C LEU A 121 -7.17 24.50 -67.14
N LEU A 122 -7.92 24.50 -66.04
CA LEU A 122 -8.67 23.29 -65.62
C LEU A 122 -9.88 23.09 -66.53
N PRO A 123 -9.95 21.94 -67.24
CA PRO A 123 -11.14 21.59 -68.00
C PRO A 123 -12.29 21.28 -67.05
N GLU A 124 -13.50 21.61 -67.47
CA GLU A 124 -14.70 21.18 -66.68
C GLU A 124 -14.71 19.65 -66.56
N SER A 125 -14.43 19.16 -65.37
CA SER A 125 -14.24 17.70 -65.15
C SER A 125 -14.79 17.27 -63.82
N LEU A 126 -15.21 15.99 -63.77
CA LEU A 126 -15.55 15.23 -62.59
C LEU A 126 -14.62 14.03 -62.51
N LEU A 127 -13.78 14.01 -61.50
CA LEU A 127 -12.94 12.85 -61.17
C LEU A 127 -13.58 12.12 -60.01
N THR A 128 -13.78 10.81 -60.15
CA THR A 128 -14.22 9.92 -59.09
C THR A 128 -13.26 8.74 -58.96
N ILE A 129 -12.83 8.47 -57.76
CA ILE A 129 -11.96 7.33 -57.45
C ILE A 129 -12.67 6.54 -56.34
N ASP A 130 -13.08 5.31 -56.65
CA ASP A 130 -13.83 4.51 -55.70
C ASP A 130 -12.96 4.10 -54.52
N ARG A 131 -11.68 3.76 -54.75
CA ARG A 131 -10.75 3.38 -53.72
C ARG A 131 -9.35 3.97 -53.93
N VAL A 132 -8.96 4.86 -53.02
CA VAL A 132 -7.57 5.33 -52.85
C VAL A 132 -6.96 4.53 -51.73
N ASN A 133 -5.88 3.79 -51.98
CA ASN A 133 -5.10 3.05 -50.99
C ASN A 133 -3.78 3.81 -50.74
N VAL A 134 -3.44 4.05 -49.48
CA VAL A 134 -2.24 4.78 -49.12
C VAL A 134 -1.32 3.87 -48.35
N THR A 135 -0.16 3.53 -48.89
CA THR A 135 0.86 2.69 -48.22
C THR A 135 1.99 3.56 -47.72
N PRO A 136 2.47 3.43 -46.47
CA PRO A 136 2.07 2.46 -45.44
C PRO A 136 0.83 2.83 -44.62
N PHE A 137 0.22 3.98 -44.83
CA PHE A 137 -0.85 4.58 -44.02
C PHE A 137 -2.24 4.12 -44.47
N GLN A 138 -2.54 2.83 -44.39
CA GLN A 138 -3.80 2.25 -44.88
C GLN A 138 -5.04 2.82 -44.17
N GLN A 139 -4.91 3.33 -42.96
CA GLN A 139 -5.97 4.00 -42.20
C GLN A 139 -6.53 5.25 -42.92
N PHE A 140 -5.74 5.87 -43.79
CA PHE A 140 -6.15 7.04 -44.56
C PHE A 140 -6.72 6.69 -45.96
N SER A 141 -6.84 5.41 -46.27
CA SER A 141 -7.43 4.98 -47.56
C SER A 141 -8.94 5.33 -47.61
N GLY A 142 -9.44 5.66 -48.78
CA GLY A 142 -10.84 6.08 -48.94
C GLY A 142 -11.26 6.29 -50.39
N GLY A 143 -12.45 6.84 -50.62
CA GLY A 143 -12.96 7.25 -51.93
C GLY A 143 -12.80 8.75 -52.13
N LEU A 144 -12.54 9.18 -53.37
CA LEU A 144 -12.35 10.59 -53.77
C LEU A 144 -13.34 11.00 -54.85
N ARG A 145 -13.99 12.14 -54.67
CA ARG A 145 -14.74 12.84 -55.70
C ARG A 145 -14.25 14.27 -55.82
N LEU A 146 -13.77 14.64 -57.00
CA LEU A 146 -13.27 15.96 -57.30
C LEU A 146 -14.06 16.56 -58.47
N THR A 147 -14.65 17.74 -58.27
CA THR A 147 -15.31 18.48 -59.32
C THR A 147 -14.48 19.74 -59.66
N LEU A 148 -14.08 19.86 -60.86
CA LEU A 148 -13.24 20.99 -61.36
C LEU A 148 -14.04 21.80 -62.37
N THR A 149 -14.16 23.08 -62.07
CA THR A 149 -14.60 24.12 -63.02
C THR A 149 -13.65 25.34 -62.84
N PRO A 150 -13.49 26.21 -63.86
CA PRO A 150 -12.62 27.37 -63.72
C PRO A 150 -12.96 28.28 -62.51
N GLN A 151 -14.25 28.39 -62.16
CA GLN A 151 -14.72 29.26 -61.09
C GLN A 151 -14.78 28.58 -59.71
N ARG A 152 -14.96 27.25 -59.71
CA ARG A 152 -15.19 26.50 -58.47
C ARG A 152 -14.62 25.10 -58.53
N GLN A 153 -13.85 24.71 -57.54
CA GLN A 153 -13.31 23.38 -57.38
C GLN A 153 -13.88 22.79 -56.05
N THR A 154 -14.35 21.54 -56.10
CA THR A 154 -14.84 20.87 -54.89
C THR A 154 -14.15 19.53 -54.70
N VAL A 155 -13.76 19.24 -53.48
CA VAL A 155 -13.12 17.99 -53.05
C VAL A 155 -14.04 17.32 -52.03
N HIS A 156 -14.36 16.08 -52.33
CA HIS A 156 -15.02 15.21 -51.35
C HIS A 156 -14.22 13.91 -51.22
N TYR A 157 -13.61 13.70 -50.08
CA TYR A 157 -12.86 12.47 -49.78
C TYR A 157 -13.49 11.78 -48.59
N GLN A 158 -13.72 10.49 -48.67
CA GLN A 158 -14.33 9.71 -47.60
C GLN A 158 -13.54 8.43 -47.35
N GLY A 159 -12.91 8.35 -46.16
CA GLY A 159 -12.21 7.19 -45.65
C GLY A 159 -12.54 6.91 -44.19
N PRO A 160 -12.06 5.80 -43.64
CA PRO A 160 -12.32 5.43 -42.24
C PRO A 160 -11.70 6.42 -41.24
N SER A 161 -10.46 6.88 -41.49
CA SER A 161 -9.74 7.80 -40.60
C SER A 161 -9.53 9.20 -41.17
N LEU A 162 -9.91 9.42 -42.42
CA LEU A 162 -9.81 10.73 -43.08
C LEU A 162 -11.04 11.01 -43.94
N SER A 163 -11.72 12.11 -43.70
CA SER A 163 -12.71 12.65 -44.61
C SER A 163 -12.54 14.14 -44.82
N VAL A 164 -12.72 14.60 -46.07
CA VAL A 164 -12.51 15.99 -46.50
C VAL A 164 -13.68 16.43 -47.34
N ASP A 165 -14.32 17.52 -46.95
CA ASP A 165 -15.28 18.27 -47.77
C ASP A 165 -14.76 19.72 -47.87
N ALA A 166 -14.32 20.10 -49.04
CA ALA A 166 -13.75 21.42 -49.24
C ALA A 166 -14.15 22.00 -50.59
N GLN A 167 -14.22 23.31 -50.66
CA GLN A 167 -14.60 24.07 -51.85
C GLN A 167 -13.66 25.26 -52.02
N LEU A 168 -13.11 25.40 -53.21
CA LEU A 168 -12.31 26.55 -53.59
C LEU A 168 -13.09 27.44 -54.60
N ASN A 169 -13.31 28.68 -54.27
CA ASN A 169 -13.98 29.68 -55.10
C ASN A 169 -13.00 30.88 -55.30
N GLY A 170 -12.37 30.93 -56.46
CA GLY A 170 -11.31 31.90 -56.67
C GLY A 170 -10.15 31.65 -55.70
N GLN A 171 -9.81 32.58 -54.85
CA GLN A 171 -8.77 32.44 -53.83
C GLN A 171 -9.33 31.90 -52.47
N MET A 172 -10.64 31.90 -52.27
CA MET A 172 -11.24 31.50 -51.01
C MET A 172 -11.48 29.99 -50.96
N LEU A 173 -10.69 29.32 -50.14
CA LEU A 173 -10.88 27.90 -49.78
C LEU A 173 -11.79 27.85 -48.55
N ASP A 174 -12.97 27.25 -48.75
CA ASP A 174 -13.93 26.96 -47.71
C ASP A 174 -13.80 25.47 -47.33
N LEU A 175 -13.28 25.20 -46.14
CA LEU A 175 -13.15 23.87 -45.56
C LEU A 175 -14.41 23.57 -44.73
N GLN A 176 -15.37 22.86 -45.35
CA GLN A 176 -16.63 22.55 -44.70
C GLN A 176 -16.48 21.41 -43.70
N LYS A 177 -15.52 20.49 -43.92
CA LYS A 177 -15.18 19.39 -43.03
C LYS A 177 -13.83 18.81 -43.39
N LEU A 178 -12.95 18.76 -42.43
CA LEU A 178 -11.76 17.89 -42.44
C LEU A 178 -11.76 17.05 -41.17
N LYS A 179 -12.07 15.77 -41.31
CA LYS A 179 -12.06 14.82 -40.19
C LYS A 179 -10.83 13.96 -40.29
N ILE A 180 -10.03 13.94 -39.25
CA ILE A 180 -8.79 13.17 -39.17
C ILE A 180 -8.80 12.37 -37.85
N GLN A 181 -8.61 11.06 -37.96
CA GLN A 181 -8.29 10.21 -36.81
C GLN A 181 -6.81 9.84 -36.89
N ALA A 182 -5.97 10.63 -36.23
CA ALA A 182 -4.52 10.49 -36.31
C ALA A 182 -4.02 9.19 -35.64
N PHE A 183 -4.64 8.80 -34.52
CA PHE A 183 -4.22 7.65 -33.72
C PHE A 183 -5.40 6.76 -33.34
N ALA A 184 -5.15 5.46 -33.25
CA ALA A 184 -6.15 4.51 -32.79
C ALA A 184 -6.53 4.79 -31.33
N GLY A 185 -7.82 4.89 -31.05
CA GLY A 185 -8.33 5.17 -29.70
C GLY A 185 -8.51 6.65 -29.33
N MET A 186 -8.08 7.58 -30.19
CA MET A 186 -8.38 9.00 -30.04
C MET A 186 -9.66 9.40 -30.77
N ASP A 187 -10.39 10.37 -30.23
CA ASP A 187 -11.53 10.96 -30.93
C ASP A 187 -11.03 11.63 -32.21
N PRO A 188 -11.77 11.52 -33.32
CA PRO A 188 -11.38 12.16 -34.58
C PRO A 188 -11.43 13.69 -34.44
N LEU A 189 -10.42 14.35 -34.99
CA LEU A 189 -10.34 15.80 -35.09
C LEU A 189 -11.16 16.27 -36.30
N GLU A 190 -12.12 17.16 -36.11
CA GLU A 190 -12.94 17.73 -37.19
C GLU A 190 -12.62 19.23 -37.33
N LEU A 191 -11.91 19.62 -38.41
CA LEU A 191 -11.60 20.99 -38.73
C LEU A 191 -12.63 21.57 -39.70
N VAL A 192 -12.97 22.85 -39.47
CA VAL A 192 -13.77 23.67 -40.36
C VAL A 192 -13.16 25.06 -40.45
N GLY A 193 -13.40 25.79 -41.52
CA GLY A 193 -12.92 27.17 -41.62
C GLY A 193 -12.73 27.65 -43.06
N THR A 194 -12.13 28.82 -43.17
CA THR A 194 -11.87 29.50 -44.43
C THR A 194 -10.41 29.94 -44.55
N VAL A 195 -9.84 29.84 -45.72
CA VAL A 195 -8.46 30.21 -46.01
C VAL A 195 -8.43 31.00 -47.33
N ILE A 196 -7.78 32.12 -47.33
CA ILE A 196 -7.52 32.93 -48.54
C ILE A 196 -6.17 32.51 -49.07
N LEU A 197 -6.18 31.85 -50.22
CA LEU A 197 -4.96 31.41 -50.89
C LEU A 197 -4.28 32.60 -51.62
N PRO A 198 -2.95 32.64 -51.65
CA PRO A 198 -2.22 33.69 -52.35
C PRO A 198 -2.40 33.58 -53.85
N PRO A 199 -2.22 34.67 -54.57
CA PRO A 199 -2.26 34.64 -56.02
C PRO A 199 -1.19 33.74 -56.64
N LEU A 200 -0.01 33.66 -56.02
CA LEU A 200 1.07 32.76 -56.42
C LEU A 200 0.99 31.42 -55.67
N THR A 201 1.19 30.34 -56.37
CA THR A 201 1.01 28.99 -55.82
C THR A 201 2.14 28.55 -54.90
N ASP A 202 3.24 29.25 -54.86
CA ASP A 202 4.41 29.00 -54.03
C ASP A 202 4.46 29.87 -52.75
N GLU A 203 3.51 30.78 -52.59
CA GLU A 203 3.35 31.60 -51.40
C GLU A 203 2.40 30.93 -50.39
N LEU A 204 2.50 31.38 -49.17
CA LEU A 204 1.58 30.91 -48.11
C LEU A 204 0.22 31.60 -48.22
N PRO A 205 -0.85 30.99 -47.67
CA PRO A 205 -2.15 31.63 -47.53
C PRO A 205 -2.05 32.94 -46.74
N GLU A 206 -2.50 34.02 -47.33
CA GLU A 206 -2.44 35.36 -46.74
C GLU A 206 -3.27 35.49 -45.47
N GLN A 207 -4.42 34.85 -45.45
CA GLN A 207 -5.35 34.97 -44.33
C GLN A 207 -6.11 33.66 -44.15
N GLY A 208 -6.39 33.32 -42.90
CA GLY A 208 -7.24 32.18 -42.63
C GLY A 208 -7.76 32.11 -41.20
N HIS A 209 -8.83 31.36 -41.09
CA HIS A 209 -9.49 31.01 -39.84
C HIS A 209 -9.87 29.53 -39.88
N LEU A 210 -9.23 28.75 -39.06
CA LEU A 210 -9.56 27.31 -38.89
C LEU A 210 -10.03 27.05 -37.46
N ALA A 211 -11.09 26.29 -37.30
CA ALA A 211 -11.64 25.96 -36.01
C ALA A 211 -11.95 24.46 -35.94
N THR A 212 -11.74 23.91 -34.76
CA THR A 212 -12.15 22.54 -34.43
C THR A 212 -12.55 22.46 -32.96
N LYS A 213 -13.15 21.31 -32.57
CA LYS A 213 -13.49 21.02 -31.18
C LYS A 213 -12.76 19.79 -30.73
N LEU A 214 -12.16 19.86 -29.57
CA LEU A 214 -11.40 18.77 -28.97
C LEU A 214 -12.06 18.36 -27.64
N ARG A 215 -12.16 17.04 -27.40
CA ARG A 215 -12.58 16.51 -26.10
C ARG A 215 -11.36 16.37 -25.20
N ILE A 216 -11.41 17.04 -24.06
CA ILE A 216 -10.47 16.85 -22.96
C ILE A 216 -11.21 16.03 -21.87
N PRO A 217 -10.66 14.90 -21.38
CA PRO A 217 -11.35 14.02 -20.44
C PRO A 217 -11.79 14.72 -19.14
N GLN A 218 -11.10 15.77 -18.76
CA GLN A 218 -11.39 16.55 -17.54
C GLN A 218 -12.47 17.62 -17.74
N GLU A 219 -12.85 17.89 -19.00
CA GLU A 219 -13.88 18.89 -19.33
C GLU A 219 -15.20 18.24 -19.71
N PRO A 220 -16.33 18.69 -19.16
CA PRO A 220 -17.64 18.19 -19.54
C PRO A 220 -18.03 18.61 -20.95
N GLU A 221 -17.52 19.76 -21.43
CA GLU A 221 -17.81 20.34 -22.75
C GLU A 221 -16.58 20.20 -23.67
N LEU A 222 -16.85 20.27 -24.99
CA LEU A 222 -15.81 20.29 -26.00
C LEU A 222 -15.08 21.64 -25.96
N VAL A 223 -13.77 21.59 -26.06
CA VAL A 223 -12.90 22.78 -26.07
C VAL A 223 -12.71 23.25 -27.50
N ASP A 224 -12.84 24.56 -27.71
CA ASP A 224 -12.61 25.19 -29.02
C ASP A 224 -11.12 25.33 -29.29
N VAL A 225 -10.69 24.87 -30.47
CA VAL A 225 -9.36 25.04 -31.02
C VAL A 225 -9.48 25.96 -32.21
N ILE A 226 -8.80 27.10 -32.18
CA ILE A 226 -8.89 28.12 -33.20
C ILE A 226 -7.49 28.49 -33.67
N LEU A 227 -7.31 28.51 -34.99
CA LEU A 227 -6.11 29.00 -35.66
C LEU A 227 -6.50 30.18 -36.56
N ASN A 228 -5.99 31.35 -36.24
CA ASN A 228 -6.18 32.56 -36.99
C ASN A 228 -4.84 33.10 -37.50
N TRP A 229 -4.78 33.59 -38.70
CA TRP A 229 -3.60 34.28 -39.23
C TRP A 229 -3.95 35.34 -40.23
N ASN A 230 -3.07 36.29 -40.36
CA ASN A 230 -3.08 37.35 -41.35
C ASN A 230 -1.63 37.66 -41.74
N ASP A 231 -1.31 37.55 -43.02
CA ASP A 231 0.04 37.60 -43.57
C ASP A 231 1.01 36.62 -42.87
N ASP A 232 2.07 37.12 -42.31
CA ASP A 232 3.18 36.35 -41.71
C ASP A 232 3.02 36.07 -40.20
N GLN A 233 1.88 36.42 -39.64
CA GLN A 233 1.63 36.23 -38.21
C GLN A 233 0.24 35.68 -37.90
N GLY A 234 0.16 34.96 -36.77
CA GLY A 234 -1.12 34.40 -36.36
C GLY A 234 -1.14 33.96 -34.91
N THR A 235 -2.25 33.39 -34.54
CA THR A 235 -2.45 32.82 -33.20
C THR A 235 -3.15 31.46 -33.26
N PHE A 236 -2.61 30.51 -32.53
CA PHE A 236 -3.30 29.27 -32.19
C PHE A 236 -3.86 29.42 -30.77
N SER A 237 -5.11 29.12 -30.58
CA SER A 237 -5.73 29.14 -29.25
C SER A 237 -6.55 27.89 -28.96
N LEU A 238 -6.50 27.44 -27.70
CA LEU A 238 -7.29 26.35 -27.14
C LEU A 238 -8.07 26.95 -25.98
N LYS A 239 -9.40 26.99 -26.09
CA LYS A 239 -10.24 27.64 -25.08
C LYS A 239 -11.49 26.84 -24.77
N ASN A 240 -11.77 26.64 -23.46
CA ASN A 240 -13.09 26.22 -23.04
C ASN A 240 -14.05 27.42 -23.18
N PRO A 241 -15.17 27.32 -23.92
CA PRO A 241 -16.12 28.42 -24.09
C PRO A 241 -16.64 29.00 -22.75
N ALA A 242 -16.76 28.17 -21.72
CA ALA A 242 -17.24 28.56 -20.39
C ALA A 242 -16.13 29.17 -19.49
N ALA A 243 -14.85 29.05 -19.84
CA ALA A 243 -13.73 29.50 -19.01
C ALA A 243 -13.28 30.94 -19.38
N PRO A 244 -12.90 31.76 -18.40
CA PRO A 244 -12.43 33.12 -18.67
C PRO A 244 -11.05 33.14 -19.30
N GLU A 245 -10.21 32.13 -19.05
CA GLU A 245 -8.82 32.03 -19.52
C GLU A 245 -8.68 30.91 -20.54
N ALA A 246 -7.89 31.16 -21.59
CA ALA A 246 -7.58 30.15 -22.59
C ALA A 246 -6.63 29.08 -22.01
N LEU A 247 -6.85 27.80 -22.36
CA LEU A 247 -5.95 26.71 -21.99
C LEU A 247 -4.59 26.82 -22.67
N MET A 248 -4.56 27.40 -23.89
CA MET A 248 -3.34 27.64 -24.65
C MET A 248 -3.55 28.83 -25.60
N THR A 249 -2.52 29.66 -25.74
CA THR A 249 -2.45 30.73 -26.73
C THR A 249 -1.04 30.78 -27.25
N LEU A 250 -0.84 30.50 -28.54
CA LEU A 250 0.44 30.46 -29.21
C LEU A 250 0.44 31.50 -30.33
N PRO A 251 0.95 32.73 -30.08
CA PRO A 251 1.22 33.65 -31.14
C PRO A 251 2.41 33.16 -31.97
N TRP A 252 2.27 33.18 -33.26
CA TRP A 252 3.31 32.70 -34.18
C TRP A 252 3.59 33.72 -35.27
N THR A 253 4.79 33.66 -35.80
CA THR A 253 5.27 34.44 -36.91
C THR A 253 6.01 33.55 -37.89
N ILE A 254 5.93 33.94 -39.16
CA ILE A 254 6.65 33.32 -40.26
C ILE A 254 7.57 34.33 -40.87
N SER A 255 8.82 33.98 -41.09
CA SER A 255 9.77 34.72 -41.88
C SER A 255 10.36 33.79 -42.92
N GLU A 256 10.90 34.29 -44.02
CA GLU A 256 11.35 33.52 -45.19
C GLU A 256 11.38 31.96 -45.06
N ASN A 257 12.21 31.41 -44.16
CA ASN A 257 12.38 30.01 -43.94
C ASN A 257 12.10 29.55 -42.48
N ILE A 258 11.69 30.46 -41.62
CA ILE A 258 11.55 30.24 -40.18
C ILE A 258 10.11 30.41 -39.75
N PHE A 259 9.57 29.44 -39.06
CA PHE A 259 8.32 29.55 -38.31
C PHE A 259 8.67 29.64 -36.83
N GLU A 260 8.18 30.66 -36.16
CA GLU A 260 8.43 30.85 -34.73
C GLU A 260 7.14 31.03 -33.92
N VAL A 261 7.11 30.42 -32.73
CA VAL A 261 6.16 30.74 -31.67
C VAL A 261 6.94 31.40 -30.55
N ASN A 262 6.71 32.70 -30.36
CA ASN A 262 7.36 33.49 -29.33
C ASN A 262 6.32 34.04 -28.36
N GLY A 263 6.49 33.81 -27.05
CA GLY A 263 5.57 34.28 -26.05
C GLY A 263 4.28 33.45 -25.95
N GLY A 264 4.29 32.21 -26.44
CA GLY A 264 3.19 31.26 -26.23
C GLY A 264 2.94 31.01 -24.76
N GLN A 265 1.69 30.92 -24.39
CA GLN A 265 1.26 30.66 -23.01
C GLN A 265 0.29 29.49 -22.97
N TRP A 266 0.34 28.71 -21.88
CA TRP A 266 -0.59 27.65 -21.65
C TRP A 266 -0.99 27.59 -20.15
N PHE A 267 -2.21 27.14 -19.90
CA PHE A 267 -2.83 27.03 -18.60
C PHE A 267 -3.59 25.72 -18.50
N TRP A 268 -3.29 24.91 -17.48
CA TRP A 268 -3.94 23.64 -17.21
C TRP A 268 -4.53 23.62 -15.80
N PRO A 269 -5.86 23.87 -15.66
CA PRO A 269 -6.52 23.99 -14.36
C PRO A 269 -6.89 22.66 -13.71
N TYR A 270 -6.74 21.54 -14.43
CA TYR A 270 -7.29 20.22 -14.01
C TYR A 270 -6.39 19.40 -13.12
N ALA A 271 -5.17 19.78 -12.91
CA ALA A 271 -4.31 19.18 -11.89
C ALA A 271 -4.76 19.64 -10.51
N GLY A 272 -4.38 18.94 -9.45
CA GLY A 272 -4.62 19.37 -8.08
C GLY A 272 -4.14 20.79 -7.76
N PHE A 273 -3.28 21.34 -8.64
CA PHE A 273 -2.89 22.76 -8.71
C PHE A 273 -2.93 23.22 -10.16
N PRO A 274 -3.30 24.48 -10.41
CA PRO A 274 -3.26 25.03 -11.76
C PRO A 274 -1.81 25.08 -12.27
N LEU A 275 -1.58 24.48 -13.45
CA LEU A 275 -0.30 24.53 -14.15
C LEU A 275 -0.32 25.68 -15.13
N ARG A 276 0.74 26.49 -15.15
CA ARG A 276 0.92 27.59 -16.09
C ARG A 276 2.32 27.54 -16.70
N GLY A 277 2.46 28.02 -17.89
CA GLY A 277 3.78 28.09 -18.49
C GLY A 277 3.82 28.84 -19.81
N GLY A 278 5.03 28.90 -20.34
CA GLY A 278 5.29 29.46 -21.65
C GLY A 278 5.78 28.41 -22.63
N ILE A 279 5.56 28.65 -23.90
CA ILE A 279 6.04 27.84 -25.03
C ILE A 279 6.74 28.76 -26.00
N ALA A 280 7.94 28.39 -26.41
CA ALA A 280 8.65 28.93 -27.55
C ALA A 280 8.99 27.78 -28.50
N LEU A 281 8.70 27.92 -29.76
CA LEU A 281 8.96 26.92 -30.80
C LEU A 281 9.61 27.63 -31.99
N ARG A 282 10.60 26.98 -32.58
CA ARG A 282 11.24 27.46 -33.82
C ARG A 282 11.38 26.28 -34.76
N ILE A 283 10.98 26.48 -36.00
CA ILE A 283 11.10 25.54 -37.11
C ILE A 283 11.85 26.21 -38.23
N ASP A 284 13.07 25.78 -38.44
CA ASP A 284 13.91 26.27 -39.56
C ASP A 284 13.65 25.40 -40.81
N ASP A 285 13.78 26.00 -41.98
CA ASP A 285 13.58 25.35 -43.29
C ASP A 285 12.22 24.70 -43.51
N TRP A 286 11.18 25.18 -42.85
CA TRP A 286 9.84 24.59 -42.88
C TRP A 286 9.23 24.55 -44.31
N LYS A 287 9.58 25.47 -45.22
CA LYS A 287 9.15 25.48 -46.66
C LYS A 287 9.66 24.28 -47.45
N GLN A 288 10.76 23.68 -47.00
CA GLN A 288 11.34 22.49 -47.64
C GLN A 288 10.60 21.20 -47.28
N GLY A 289 9.56 21.30 -46.47
CA GLY A 289 8.74 20.19 -46.00
C GLY A 289 9.23 19.58 -44.68
N LEU A 290 8.37 18.78 -44.10
CA LEU A 290 8.58 18.18 -42.77
C LEU A 290 9.89 17.39 -42.63
N GLU A 291 10.29 16.71 -43.72
CA GLU A 291 11.50 15.87 -43.71
C GLU A 291 12.81 16.62 -43.63
N LYS A 292 12.80 17.91 -43.97
CA LYS A 292 13.99 18.77 -43.94
C LYS A 292 13.95 19.81 -42.84
N ALA A 293 12.78 20.14 -42.36
CA ALA A 293 12.58 21.10 -41.29
C ALA A 293 13.31 20.72 -40.01
N LEU A 294 13.99 21.67 -39.39
CA LEU A 294 14.63 21.50 -38.07
C LEU A 294 13.78 22.16 -37.01
N ILE A 295 13.34 21.35 -36.08
CA ILE A 295 12.44 21.77 -34.98
C ILE A 295 13.27 21.95 -33.72
N SER A 296 13.11 23.07 -33.08
CA SER A 296 13.62 23.34 -31.72
C SER A 296 12.57 24.08 -30.92
N GLY A 297 12.56 23.84 -29.62
CA GLY A 297 11.57 24.46 -28.76
C GLY A 297 11.93 24.40 -27.30
N ARG A 298 11.24 25.22 -26.54
CA ARG A 298 11.33 25.28 -25.09
C ARG A 298 9.94 25.47 -24.50
N MET A 299 9.58 24.63 -23.59
CA MET A 299 8.35 24.73 -22.80
C MET A 299 8.72 24.80 -21.33
N ASN A 300 8.16 25.73 -20.60
CA ASN A 300 8.27 25.75 -19.16
C ASN A 300 6.91 25.56 -18.50
N VAL A 301 6.94 24.99 -17.32
CA VAL A 301 5.76 24.83 -16.46
C VAL A 301 6.06 25.36 -15.08
N VAL A 302 5.13 26.11 -14.54
CA VAL A 302 5.18 26.59 -13.15
C VAL A 302 3.83 26.36 -12.53
N THR A 303 3.83 25.88 -11.30
CA THR A 303 2.63 25.82 -10.47
C THR A 303 2.94 26.23 -9.06
N GLN A 304 1.99 26.89 -8.42
CA GLN A 304 2.06 27.26 -7.01
C GLN A 304 0.66 27.23 -6.41
N GLY A 305 0.49 26.44 -5.36
CA GLY A 305 -0.75 26.29 -4.61
C GLY A 305 -0.49 26.05 -3.14
N SER A 306 -1.54 25.94 -2.35
CA SER A 306 -1.46 25.69 -0.90
C SER A 306 -0.79 24.37 -0.55
N ALA A 307 -0.91 23.36 -1.38
CA ALA A 307 -0.37 22.02 -1.14
C ALA A 307 0.97 21.76 -1.84
N GLY A 308 1.44 22.64 -2.73
CA GLY A 308 2.72 22.43 -3.39
C GLY A 308 3.09 23.49 -4.43
N LYS A 309 4.30 23.36 -4.95
CA LYS A 309 4.83 24.15 -6.05
C LYS A 309 5.69 23.28 -6.95
N ALA A 310 5.70 23.58 -8.25
CA ALA A 310 6.58 22.91 -9.19
C ALA A 310 7.05 23.88 -10.27
N ASN A 311 8.25 23.62 -10.79
CA ASN A 311 8.74 24.20 -12.01
C ASN A 311 9.44 23.13 -12.85
N ALA A 312 9.26 23.18 -14.15
CA ALA A 312 9.96 22.31 -15.07
C ALA A 312 10.20 23.02 -16.39
N VAL A 313 11.24 22.61 -17.10
CA VAL A 313 11.59 23.10 -18.43
C VAL A 313 11.83 21.90 -19.33
N LEU A 314 11.11 21.85 -20.43
CA LEU A 314 11.31 20.93 -21.53
C LEU A 314 12.01 21.67 -22.66
N ASN A 315 13.22 21.25 -23.03
CA ASN A 315 13.89 21.71 -24.24
C ASN A 315 13.77 20.57 -25.27
N ILE A 316 13.49 20.95 -26.51
CA ILE A 316 13.31 20.03 -27.63
C ILE A 316 14.22 20.49 -28.75
N GLY A 317 14.89 19.59 -29.42
CA GLY A 317 15.71 19.85 -30.61
C GLY A 317 17.04 20.59 -30.33
N PRO A 318 17.71 21.03 -31.40
CA PRO A 318 17.29 20.93 -32.82
C PRO A 318 17.25 19.47 -33.31
N GLY A 319 16.22 19.15 -34.08
CA GLY A 319 16.00 17.83 -34.61
C GLY A 319 14.93 17.82 -35.72
N LYS A 320 14.68 16.62 -36.26
CA LYS A 320 13.72 16.44 -37.35
C LYS A 320 12.54 15.58 -36.93
N LEU A 321 11.36 15.98 -37.37
CA LEU A 321 10.19 15.10 -37.41
C LEU A 321 10.03 14.56 -38.83
N SER A 322 9.72 13.29 -38.96
CA SER A 322 9.57 12.61 -40.25
C SER A 322 8.31 11.76 -40.22
N LEU A 323 7.73 11.57 -41.40
CA LEU A 323 6.62 10.63 -41.59
C LEU A 323 7.04 9.18 -41.31
N ILE A 324 8.35 8.89 -41.40
CA ILE A 324 8.88 7.52 -41.30
C ILE A 324 9.84 7.38 -40.13
N ASN A 325 10.80 8.30 -39.99
CA ASN A 325 11.85 8.21 -39.00
C ASN A 325 12.31 9.55 -38.46
N SER A 326 11.69 10.00 -37.39
CA SER A 326 12.05 11.23 -36.67
C SER A 326 13.33 11.05 -35.86
N SER A 327 14.04 12.14 -35.63
CA SER A 327 15.17 12.23 -34.69
C SER A 327 15.16 13.60 -34.03
N LEU A 328 14.52 13.66 -32.87
CA LEU A 328 14.31 14.89 -32.15
C LEU A 328 14.78 14.73 -30.69
N PRO A 329 15.97 15.25 -30.36
CA PRO A 329 16.46 15.23 -28.99
C PRO A 329 15.59 16.05 -28.08
N MET A 330 15.41 15.61 -26.84
CA MET A 330 14.69 16.36 -25.82
C MET A 330 15.39 16.29 -24.46
N GLN A 331 15.15 17.27 -23.62
CA GLN A 331 15.60 17.28 -22.25
C GLN A 331 14.54 17.94 -21.36
N LEU A 332 13.98 17.15 -20.45
CA LEU A 332 13.13 17.63 -19.38
C LEU A 332 13.95 17.81 -18.11
N THR A 333 13.89 19.00 -17.51
CA THR A 333 14.46 19.28 -16.19
C THR A 333 13.41 19.93 -15.32
N GLY A 334 13.31 19.54 -14.06
CA GLY A 334 12.29 20.12 -13.19
C GLY A 334 12.46 19.78 -11.72
N GLU A 335 11.77 20.55 -10.92
CA GLU A 335 11.62 20.36 -9.48
C GLU A 335 10.14 20.52 -9.11
N ALA A 336 9.65 19.64 -8.28
CA ALA A 336 8.31 19.72 -7.69
C ALA A 336 8.36 19.51 -6.18
N LYS A 337 7.54 20.25 -5.44
CA LYS A 337 7.37 20.09 -3.99
C LYS A 337 5.89 19.89 -3.70
N GLN A 338 5.57 18.80 -3.06
CA GLN A 338 4.21 18.45 -2.69
C GLN A 338 4.21 17.59 -1.42
N ASP A 339 3.36 17.93 -0.44
CA ASP A 339 3.10 17.14 0.78
C ASP A 339 4.39 16.71 1.52
N GLY A 340 5.36 17.62 1.60
CA GLY A 340 6.64 17.36 2.26
C GLY A 340 7.68 16.62 1.39
N MET A 341 7.29 16.17 0.19
CA MET A 341 8.19 15.54 -0.78
C MET A 341 8.72 16.56 -1.80
N VAL A 342 9.96 16.39 -2.21
CA VAL A 342 10.61 17.14 -3.27
C VAL A 342 11.02 16.17 -4.37
N PHE A 343 10.59 16.45 -5.60
CA PHE A 343 10.91 15.67 -6.79
C PHE A 343 11.86 16.47 -7.68
N TYR A 344 12.84 15.79 -8.26
CA TYR A 344 13.78 16.32 -9.23
C TYR A 344 13.80 15.43 -10.45
N ALA A 345 13.67 16.01 -11.62
CA ALA A 345 13.74 15.31 -12.90
C ALA A 345 14.87 15.88 -13.76
N VAL A 346 15.70 15.00 -14.30
CA VAL A 346 16.65 15.32 -15.38
C VAL A 346 16.54 14.19 -16.38
N LEU A 347 15.77 14.41 -17.44
CA LEU A 347 15.36 13.37 -18.38
C LEU A 347 15.81 13.75 -19.80
N PRO A 348 17.09 13.53 -20.15
CA PRO A 348 17.52 13.59 -21.53
C PRO A 348 16.92 12.41 -22.32
N GLY A 349 16.43 12.67 -23.51
CA GLY A 349 15.79 11.67 -24.34
C GLY A 349 15.89 12.01 -25.83
N GLU A 350 15.34 11.14 -26.64
CA GLU A 350 15.19 11.32 -28.08
C GLU A 350 13.85 10.77 -28.53
N ILE A 351 13.14 11.57 -29.28
CA ILE A 351 11.94 11.15 -30.00
C ILE A 351 12.39 10.62 -31.36
N SER A 352 12.04 9.38 -31.63
CA SER A 352 12.35 8.64 -32.86
C SER A 352 11.10 7.96 -33.43
N GLY A 353 11.21 7.36 -34.61
CA GLY A 353 10.10 6.70 -35.31
C GLY A 353 9.27 7.67 -36.16
N ALA A 354 8.18 7.15 -36.71
CA ALA A 354 7.24 7.95 -37.49
C ALA A 354 6.51 8.97 -36.61
N ILE A 355 6.17 10.13 -37.14
CA ILE A 355 5.37 11.15 -36.41
C ILE A 355 4.02 10.58 -35.95
N ALA A 356 3.46 9.62 -36.68
CA ALA A 356 2.21 8.94 -36.30
C ALA A 356 2.37 7.85 -35.23
N ASP A 357 3.58 7.35 -35.02
CA ASP A 357 3.93 6.37 -34.00
C ASP A 357 5.28 6.71 -33.36
N PRO A 358 5.35 7.79 -32.58
CA PRO A 358 6.59 8.28 -31.99
C PRO A 358 7.05 7.37 -30.85
N LYS A 359 8.37 7.19 -30.77
CA LYS A 359 9.04 6.48 -29.68
C LYS A 359 9.97 7.44 -28.95
N LEU A 360 9.71 7.68 -27.69
CA LEU A 360 10.63 8.40 -26.80
C LEU A 360 11.60 7.39 -26.16
N LEU A 361 12.88 7.60 -26.37
CA LEU A 361 13.94 6.81 -25.72
C LEU A 361 14.73 7.70 -24.76
N PHE A 362 14.75 7.36 -23.48
CA PHE A 362 15.56 8.05 -22.49
C PHE A 362 17.04 7.71 -22.64
N ARG A 363 17.87 8.75 -22.75
CA ARG A 363 19.31 8.65 -22.93
C ARG A 363 20.05 8.42 -21.58
N PRO A 364 21.34 8.01 -21.61
CA PRO A 364 22.18 7.95 -20.42
C PRO A 364 22.14 9.28 -19.64
N GLY A 365 22.01 9.20 -18.31
CA GLY A 365 21.81 10.36 -17.44
C GLY A 365 20.35 10.67 -17.11
N ALA A 366 19.38 10.00 -17.75
CA ALA A 366 17.98 10.15 -17.40
C ALA A 366 17.72 9.61 -15.98
N LEU A 367 17.33 10.51 -15.09
CA LEU A 367 17.16 10.23 -13.68
C LEU A 367 16.01 11.05 -13.10
N LEU A 368 15.09 10.37 -12.45
CA LEU A 368 14.11 10.97 -11.55
C LEU A 368 14.56 10.73 -10.11
N ARG A 369 14.48 11.73 -9.26
CA ARG A 369 14.78 11.63 -7.82
C ARG A 369 13.68 12.23 -7.00
N SER A 370 13.48 11.70 -5.80
CA SER A 370 12.68 12.38 -4.79
C SER A 370 13.29 12.23 -3.40
N ARG A 371 12.93 13.17 -2.52
CA ARG A 371 13.28 13.17 -1.10
C ARG A 371 12.21 13.87 -0.30
N GLY A 372 12.11 13.55 0.97
CA GLY A 372 11.20 14.21 1.91
C GLY A 372 10.49 13.23 2.81
N ARG A 373 9.44 13.66 3.47
CA ARG A 373 8.69 12.87 4.43
C ARG A 373 7.48 12.24 3.77
N VAL A 374 7.41 10.89 3.83
CA VAL A 374 6.28 10.12 3.26
C VAL A 374 5.19 9.88 4.31
N ILE A 375 5.63 9.57 5.55
CA ILE A 375 4.76 9.37 6.72
C ILE A 375 5.42 10.14 7.87
N ASP A 376 4.68 10.51 8.90
CA ASP A 376 5.19 11.32 10.02
C ASP A 376 6.46 10.77 10.68
N SER A 377 6.68 9.46 10.60
CA SER A 377 7.84 8.78 11.17
C SER A 377 8.95 8.43 10.18
N ILE A 378 8.70 8.45 8.86
CA ILE A 378 9.65 7.98 7.85
C ILE A 378 10.08 9.13 6.94
N ASP A 379 11.35 9.50 7.06
CA ASP A 379 11.99 10.44 6.16
C ASP A 379 12.71 9.68 5.04
N VAL A 380 12.36 9.99 3.81
CA VAL A 380 13.01 9.48 2.61
C VAL A 380 14.18 10.40 2.26
N ASP A 381 15.38 9.89 2.42
CA ASP A 381 16.62 10.63 2.08
C ASP A 381 16.74 10.78 0.57
N GLU A 382 16.49 9.70 -0.15
CA GLU A 382 16.54 9.68 -1.60
C GLU A 382 15.78 8.49 -2.17
N ILE A 383 14.93 8.76 -3.16
CA ILE A 383 14.47 7.75 -4.12
C ILE A 383 15.09 8.08 -5.47
N ARG A 384 15.67 7.10 -6.12
CA ARG A 384 16.25 7.20 -7.45
C ARG A 384 15.54 6.28 -8.43
N TRP A 385 15.10 6.82 -9.55
CA TRP A 385 14.58 6.07 -10.69
C TRP A 385 15.46 6.34 -11.91
N PRO A 386 16.51 5.55 -12.17
CA PRO A 386 17.28 5.65 -13.40
C PRO A 386 16.44 5.14 -14.57
N LEU A 387 16.27 5.97 -15.60
CA LEU A 387 15.43 5.70 -16.76
C LEU A 387 16.24 5.51 -18.05
N ALA A 388 17.57 5.52 -17.98
CA ALA A 388 18.43 5.30 -19.14
C ALA A 388 18.09 4.00 -19.87
N GLY A 389 17.80 4.09 -21.18
CA GLY A 389 17.43 2.93 -22.01
C GLY A 389 15.96 2.51 -21.93
N VAL A 390 15.16 3.21 -21.11
CA VAL A 390 13.70 3.04 -21.10
C VAL A 390 13.11 3.80 -22.28
N SER A 391 12.19 3.16 -22.98
CA SER A 391 11.45 3.80 -24.07
C SER A 391 9.95 3.85 -23.77
N VAL A 392 9.31 4.88 -24.29
CA VAL A 392 7.87 5.11 -24.17
C VAL A 392 7.28 5.21 -25.55
N THR A 393 6.25 4.43 -25.80
CA THR A 393 5.46 4.44 -27.04
C THR A 393 3.99 4.63 -26.71
N GLN A 394 3.14 4.70 -27.71
CA GLN A 394 1.68 4.70 -27.51
C GLN A 394 1.16 3.40 -26.86
N ARG A 395 1.86 2.29 -27.06
CA ARG A 395 1.50 1.00 -26.48
C ARG A 395 1.89 0.88 -25.01
N GLY A 396 2.91 1.63 -24.58
CA GLY A 396 3.34 1.60 -23.20
C GLY A 396 4.83 1.89 -23.04
N VAL A 397 5.32 1.48 -21.88
CA VAL A 397 6.72 1.63 -21.46
C VAL A 397 7.45 0.33 -21.67
N ASP A 398 8.61 0.40 -22.33
CA ASP A 398 9.52 -0.72 -22.53
C ASP A 398 10.87 -0.45 -21.88
N GLY A 399 11.48 -1.49 -21.35
CA GLY A 399 12.84 -1.42 -20.82
C GLY A 399 12.94 -1.77 -19.34
N ARG A 400 14.09 -1.44 -18.75
CA ARG A 400 14.40 -1.76 -17.37
C ARG A 400 13.93 -0.63 -16.44
N LEU A 401 12.89 -0.91 -15.65
CA LEU A 401 12.41 0.01 -14.62
C LEU A 401 13.04 -0.35 -13.28
N GLN A 402 13.78 0.61 -12.73
CA GLN A 402 14.50 0.45 -11.46
C GLN A 402 14.09 1.56 -10.49
N ALA A 403 14.08 1.24 -9.20
CA ALA A 403 14.01 2.21 -8.13
C ALA A 403 14.97 1.83 -6.99
N ILE A 404 15.63 2.82 -6.42
CA ILE A 404 16.45 2.67 -5.23
C ILE A 404 15.92 3.67 -4.21
N VAL A 405 15.45 3.15 -3.09
CA VAL A 405 14.90 3.95 -1.99
C VAL A 405 15.86 3.90 -0.82
N ARG A 406 16.27 5.06 -0.33
CA ARG A 406 16.96 5.22 0.94
C ARG A 406 16.08 6.04 1.86
N ALA A 407 15.83 5.51 3.03
CA ALA A 407 14.97 6.16 4.01
C ALA A 407 15.51 5.90 5.41
N HIS A 408 15.21 6.81 6.32
CA HIS A 408 15.46 6.61 7.74
C HIS A 408 14.20 6.96 8.54
N GLU A 409 14.08 6.35 9.68
CA GLU A 409 13.10 6.73 10.69
C GLU A 409 13.86 7.40 11.85
N ASN A 410 13.40 8.59 12.23
CA ASN A 410 14.03 9.37 13.30
C ASN A 410 14.21 8.53 14.56
N GLN A 411 15.45 8.30 14.99
CA GLN A 411 15.86 7.49 16.13
C GLN A 411 15.66 5.97 16.00
N ARG A 412 15.21 5.44 14.84
CA ARG A 412 14.90 4.01 14.71
C ARG A 412 15.71 3.26 13.65
N GLY A 413 16.33 3.92 12.69
CA GLY A 413 17.26 3.26 11.77
C GLY A 413 17.15 3.64 10.31
N ASP A 414 18.03 3.03 9.52
CA ASP A 414 18.22 3.29 8.10
C ASP A 414 17.72 2.10 7.25
N PHE A 415 17.10 2.41 6.11
CA PHE A 415 16.54 1.41 5.20
C PHE A 415 17.03 1.66 3.78
N VAL A 416 17.36 0.59 3.07
CA VAL A 416 17.62 0.62 1.64
C VAL A 416 16.76 -0.43 0.96
N LEU A 417 15.94 -0.01 -0.01
CA LEU A 417 15.11 -0.88 -0.82
C LEU A 417 15.45 -0.69 -2.29
N HIS A 418 15.60 -1.80 -3.00
CA HIS A 418 15.81 -1.87 -4.44
C HIS A 418 14.62 -2.52 -5.12
N LEU A 419 14.19 -1.94 -6.22
CA LEU A 419 13.23 -2.50 -7.16
C LEU A 419 13.90 -2.57 -8.53
N ASP A 420 13.84 -3.71 -9.19
CA ASP A 420 14.41 -3.92 -10.51
C ASP A 420 13.50 -4.82 -11.34
N GLY A 421 13.09 -4.33 -12.50
CA GLY A 421 12.19 -5.09 -13.35
C GLY A 421 12.28 -4.71 -14.81
N LYS A 422 11.68 -5.55 -15.65
CA LYS A 422 11.56 -5.33 -17.08
C LYS A 422 10.11 -5.10 -17.47
N ALA A 423 9.86 -4.01 -18.17
CA ALA A 423 8.59 -3.66 -18.75
C ALA A 423 8.58 -4.02 -20.24
N ASP A 424 7.45 -4.52 -20.71
CA ASP A 424 7.18 -4.85 -22.11
C ASP A 424 5.77 -4.28 -22.44
N ASP A 425 5.71 -3.23 -23.25
CA ASP A 425 4.50 -2.46 -23.59
C ASP A 425 3.63 -2.13 -22.33
N PHE A 426 4.27 -1.81 -21.21
CA PHE A 426 3.61 -1.68 -19.92
C PHE A 426 2.83 -0.38 -19.75
N LEU A 427 1.55 -0.52 -19.42
CA LEU A 427 0.66 0.49 -18.88
C LEU A 427 -0.07 -0.08 -17.66
N PRO A 428 -0.67 0.74 -16.80
CA PRO A 428 -1.37 0.24 -15.60
C PRO A 428 -2.49 -0.78 -15.85
N ASP A 429 -3.06 -0.83 -17.08
CA ASP A 429 -4.13 -1.75 -17.44
C ASP A 429 -3.82 -2.56 -18.72
N ALA A 430 -2.57 -2.54 -19.19
CA ALA A 430 -2.13 -3.27 -20.37
C ALA A 430 -0.64 -3.59 -20.29
N GLY A 431 -0.23 -4.64 -21.03
CA GLY A 431 1.16 -5.04 -21.11
C GLY A 431 1.68 -5.78 -19.89
N LEU A 432 2.98 -5.80 -19.73
CA LEU A 432 3.63 -6.63 -18.74
C LEU A 432 4.81 -5.94 -18.09
N TRP A 433 4.85 -5.94 -16.77
CA TRP A 433 6.01 -5.55 -15.97
C TRP A 433 6.35 -6.66 -14.98
N ARG A 434 7.54 -7.28 -15.14
CA ARG A 434 8.08 -8.25 -14.20
C ARG A 434 9.16 -7.59 -13.37
N TRP A 435 9.09 -7.75 -12.04
CA TRP A 435 10.04 -7.14 -11.12
C TRP A 435 10.49 -8.08 -10.02
N LYS A 436 11.63 -7.76 -9.48
CA LYS A 436 12.14 -8.28 -8.21
C LYS A 436 12.51 -7.10 -7.32
N TYR A 437 12.40 -7.30 -6.03
CA TYR A 437 12.76 -6.32 -5.04
C TYR A 437 13.55 -6.98 -3.91
N TRP A 438 14.43 -6.21 -3.32
CA TRP A 438 15.18 -6.59 -2.15
C TRP A 438 15.56 -5.35 -1.36
N GLY A 439 15.71 -5.52 -0.05
CA GLY A 439 16.07 -4.42 0.83
C GLY A 439 16.62 -4.93 2.14
N LYS A 440 17.23 -4.03 2.85
CA LYS A 440 17.75 -4.24 4.19
C LYS A 440 17.72 -2.95 4.97
N GLY A 441 17.69 -3.07 6.28
CA GLY A 441 17.73 -1.96 7.20
C GLY A 441 18.12 -2.38 8.60
N GLU A 442 18.34 -1.40 9.45
CA GLU A 442 18.63 -1.62 10.85
C GLU A 442 17.79 -0.69 11.71
N PHE A 443 17.11 -1.24 12.70
CA PHE A 443 16.34 -0.49 13.69
C PHE A 443 17.26 -0.21 14.89
N THR A 444 17.75 1.01 15.01
CA THR A 444 18.78 1.40 15.96
C THR A 444 18.43 1.17 17.44
N PRO A 445 17.19 1.46 17.94
CA PRO A 445 16.90 1.23 19.36
C PRO A 445 17.00 -0.24 19.76
N MET A 446 16.61 -1.14 18.86
CA MET A 446 16.60 -2.59 19.08
C MET A 446 17.83 -3.29 18.52
N GLN A 447 18.66 -2.58 17.75
CA GLN A 447 19.74 -3.16 16.95
C GLN A 447 19.23 -4.35 16.10
N ALA A 448 17.98 -4.28 15.65
CA ALA A 448 17.34 -5.31 14.87
C ALA A 448 17.61 -5.09 13.38
N LYS A 449 18.09 -6.13 12.70
CA LYS A 449 18.32 -6.11 11.26
C LYS A 449 17.09 -6.60 10.53
N TRP A 450 16.61 -5.81 9.60
CA TRP A 450 15.50 -6.14 8.73
C TRP A 450 15.98 -6.44 7.31
N ASP A 451 15.35 -7.40 6.67
CA ASP A 451 15.51 -7.67 5.26
C ASP A 451 14.18 -7.95 4.57
N VAL A 452 14.16 -7.71 3.26
CA VAL A 452 13.03 -8.05 2.40
C VAL A 452 13.54 -8.48 1.04
N ARG A 453 12.89 -9.46 0.45
CA ARG A 453 13.12 -9.89 -0.94
C ARG A 453 11.87 -10.52 -1.52
N GLY A 454 11.70 -10.36 -2.80
CA GLY A 454 10.59 -10.97 -3.51
C GLY A 454 10.61 -10.65 -4.98
N GLN A 455 9.61 -11.16 -5.66
CA GLN A 455 9.38 -10.94 -7.08
C GLN A 455 7.92 -11.00 -7.41
N GLY A 456 7.54 -10.35 -8.48
CA GLY A 456 6.18 -10.34 -8.96
C GLY A 456 6.08 -9.89 -10.42
N GLU A 457 4.86 -9.88 -10.89
CA GLU A 457 4.54 -9.33 -12.20
C GLU A 457 3.22 -8.54 -12.17
N TRP A 458 3.14 -7.58 -13.03
CA TRP A 458 1.92 -6.84 -13.31
C TRP A 458 1.59 -7.05 -14.79
N ARG A 459 0.56 -7.80 -15.03
CA ARG A 459 0.07 -8.14 -16.35
C ARG A 459 -1.33 -7.60 -16.54
N ASP A 460 -1.49 -6.67 -17.46
CA ASP A 460 -2.78 -6.02 -17.70
C ASP A 460 -3.36 -5.46 -16.38
N SER A 461 -4.55 -5.88 -16.01
CA SER A 461 -5.19 -5.47 -14.74
C SER A 461 -4.83 -6.35 -13.53
N VAL A 462 -3.96 -7.35 -13.69
CA VAL A 462 -3.59 -8.31 -12.64
C VAL A 462 -2.20 -8.02 -12.09
N ILE A 463 -2.09 -7.85 -10.78
CA ILE A 463 -0.82 -7.83 -10.07
C ILE A 463 -0.65 -9.16 -9.34
N GLU A 464 0.42 -9.85 -9.64
CA GLU A 464 0.81 -11.08 -8.94
C GLU A 464 2.13 -10.88 -8.20
N LEU A 465 2.13 -11.16 -6.91
CA LEU A 465 3.34 -11.29 -6.11
C LEU A 465 3.65 -12.77 -5.96
N SER A 466 4.60 -13.28 -6.74
CA SER A 466 4.92 -14.70 -6.79
C SER A 466 5.81 -15.16 -5.63
N SER A 467 6.59 -14.26 -5.03
CA SER A 467 7.36 -14.53 -3.82
C SER A 467 7.53 -13.29 -2.96
N LEU A 468 7.51 -13.50 -1.65
CA LEU A 468 7.84 -12.51 -0.61
C LEU A 468 8.54 -13.23 0.53
N SER A 469 9.63 -12.67 1.00
CA SER A 469 10.25 -13.03 2.27
C SER A 469 10.72 -11.73 2.94
N THR A 470 10.18 -11.43 4.11
CA THR A 470 10.59 -10.28 4.93
C THR A 470 10.63 -10.66 6.38
N GLY A 471 11.54 -10.06 7.13
CA GLY A 471 11.63 -10.35 8.56
C GLY A 471 12.77 -9.60 9.24
N PHE A 472 12.93 -9.90 10.51
CA PHE A 472 13.96 -9.35 11.37
C PHE A 472 14.84 -10.47 11.91
N ASP A 473 16.07 -10.17 12.29
CA ASP A 473 16.92 -11.08 13.07
C ASP A 473 16.40 -11.22 14.51
N LYS A 474 15.88 -10.15 15.07
CA LYS A 474 15.21 -10.09 16.38
C LYS A 474 14.21 -8.94 16.38
N LEU A 475 13.18 -9.05 17.21
CA LEU A 475 12.20 -7.99 17.42
C LEU A 475 11.90 -7.86 18.91
N GLU A 476 12.24 -6.72 19.48
CA GLU A 476 11.90 -6.36 20.85
C GLU A 476 10.64 -5.48 20.86
N TYR A 477 9.65 -5.86 21.64
CA TYR A 477 8.44 -5.08 21.83
C TYR A 477 8.01 -5.13 23.31
N GLY A 478 8.18 -4.04 24.02
CA GLY A 478 7.95 -3.99 25.45
C GLY A 478 8.81 -5.01 26.20
N SER A 479 8.17 -5.94 26.89
CA SER A 479 8.82 -7.01 27.65
C SER A 479 9.05 -8.30 26.85
N MET A 480 8.88 -8.28 25.54
CA MET A 480 8.93 -9.45 24.67
C MET A 480 10.07 -9.34 23.67
N LEU A 481 10.87 -10.40 23.55
CA LEU A 481 11.89 -10.56 22.51
C LEU A 481 11.51 -11.76 21.63
N VAL A 482 11.27 -11.49 20.34
CA VAL A 482 11.01 -12.50 19.32
C VAL A 482 12.25 -12.71 18.48
N THR A 483 12.72 -13.95 18.35
CA THR A 483 13.88 -14.27 17.51
C THR A 483 13.43 -14.61 16.09
N GLU A 484 14.17 -14.10 15.10
CA GLU A 484 14.01 -14.38 13.67
C GLU A 484 12.57 -14.38 13.14
N PRO A 485 11.70 -13.40 13.47
CA PRO A 485 10.37 -13.34 12.90
C PRO A 485 10.44 -13.11 11.40
N ARG A 486 9.86 -14.02 10.60
CA ARG A 486 9.92 -13.99 9.14
C ARG A 486 8.60 -14.33 8.46
N LEU A 487 8.11 -13.38 7.68
CA LEU A 487 6.92 -13.53 6.84
C LEU A 487 7.32 -13.96 5.42
N LYS A 488 6.67 -15.00 4.92
CA LYS A 488 6.82 -15.49 3.54
C LYS A 488 5.45 -15.70 2.90
N LEU A 489 5.42 -15.68 1.58
CA LEU A 489 4.27 -16.19 0.85
C LEU A 489 4.30 -17.74 0.87
N GLU A 490 3.18 -18.34 1.19
CA GLU A 490 2.91 -19.76 1.03
C GLU A 490 2.30 -20.05 -0.36
N ARG A 491 1.42 -19.15 -0.80
CA ARG A 491 0.79 -19.15 -2.12
C ARG A 491 0.88 -17.73 -2.70
N PRO A 492 1.11 -17.59 -4.03
CA PRO A 492 1.17 -16.28 -4.67
C PRO A 492 0.00 -15.38 -4.29
N LEU A 493 0.29 -14.09 -4.16
CA LEU A 493 -0.70 -13.06 -3.93
C LEU A 493 -1.19 -12.55 -5.28
N HIS A 494 -2.49 -12.64 -5.52
CA HIS A 494 -3.14 -12.15 -6.73
C HIS A 494 -4.03 -10.95 -6.42
N TRP A 495 -3.88 -9.91 -7.18
CA TRP A 495 -4.75 -8.74 -7.13
C TRP A 495 -5.26 -8.41 -8.51
N GLN A 496 -6.52 -8.76 -8.78
CA GLN A 496 -7.25 -8.35 -9.98
C GLN A 496 -7.88 -6.98 -9.74
N ARG A 497 -7.40 -5.97 -10.48
CA ARG A 497 -7.81 -4.56 -10.35
C ARG A 497 -9.01 -4.18 -11.20
N ALA A 498 -9.55 -5.09 -12.01
CA ALA A 498 -10.68 -4.82 -12.88
C ALA A 498 -11.87 -4.25 -12.10
N GLN A 499 -12.42 -3.12 -12.56
CA GLN A 499 -13.50 -2.40 -11.86
C GLN A 499 -14.78 -3.22 -11.70
N THR A 500 -15.05 -4.16 -12.61
CA THR A 500 -16.27 -4.96 -12.61
C THR A 500 -16.25 -6.10 -11.59
N ALA A 501 -15.09 -6.64 -11.25
CA ALA A 501 -14.96 -7.74 -10.29
C ALA A 501 -13.56 -7.75 -9.65
N PRO A 502 -13.22 -6.77 -8.78
CA PRO A 502 -11.91 -6.75 -8.13
C PRO A 502 -11.80 -7.91 -7.15
N THR A 503 -10.67 -8.61 -7.18
CA THR A 503 -10.34 -9.69 -6.25
C THR A 503 -8.92 -9.56 -5.75
N PHE A 504 -8.74 -9.87 -4.49
CA PHE A 504 -7.46 -9.89 -3.81
C PHE A 504 -7.36 -11.15 -2.95
N ASP A 505 -6.40 -12.03 -3.23
CA ASP A 505 -6.21 -13.26 -2.50
C ASP A 505 -4.75 -13.71 -2.45
N GLY A 506 -4.43 -14.47 -1.41
CA GLY A 506 -3.10 -15.03 -1.21
C GLY A 506 -3.00 -15.79 0.09
N ALA A 507 -1.86 -16.43 0.32
CA ALA A 507 -1.58 -17.10 1.58
C ALA A 507 -0.15 -16.81 2.05
N PHE A 508 -0.01 -16.67 3.36
CA PHE A 508 1.23 -16.28 4.03
C PHE A 508 1.56 -17.25 5.15
N ILE A 509 2.84 -17.38 5.41
CA ILE A 509 3.39 -18.06 6.57
C ILE A 509 4.33 -17.11 7.33
N LEU A 510 4.03 -16.87 8.59
CA LEU A 510 4.87 -16.13 9.51
C LEU A 510 5.51 -17.13 10.47
N ASN A 511 6.82 -17.28 10.39
CA ASN A 511 7.61 -18.07 11.33
C ASN A 511 8.32 -17.13 12.30
N ALA A 512 8.36 -17.52 13.55
CA ALA A 512 9.18 -16.89 14.56
C ALA A 512 9.93 -17.98 15.32
N GLY A 513 11.16 -17.69 15.71
CA GLY A 513 11.90 -18.51 16.64
C GLY A 513 11.31 -18.44 18.04
N GLU A 514 12.09 -18.77 19.02
CA GLU A 514 11.65 -18.67 20.42
C GLU A 514 11.33 -17.22 20.77
N THR A 515 10.22 -17.02 21.46
CA THR A 515 9.86 -15.72 22.03
C THR A 515 10.07 -15.76 23.53
N THR A 516 10.90 -14.84 24.05
CA THR A 516 11.19 -14.73 25.47
C THR A 516 10.52 -13.49 26.05
N PHE A 517 10.01 -13.63 27.27
CA PHE A 517 9.40 -12.54 28.02
C PHE A 517 10.30 -12.12 29.18
N SER A 518 10.30 -10.84 29.56
CA SER A 518 11.15 -10.34 30.65
C SER A 518 10.91 -11.05 31.97
N GLY A 519 9.74 -11.65 32.19
CA GLY A 519 9.40 -12.48 33.34
C GLY A 519 10.02 -13.88 33.33
N GLY A 520 10.86 -14.23 32.34
CA GLY A 520 11.51 -15.54 32.24
C GLY A 520 10.65 -16.63 31.60
N SER A 521 9.44 -16.33 31.13
CA SER A 521 8.63 -17.26 30.35
C SER A 521 9.08 -17.28 28.90
N THR A 522 8.87 -18.40 28.22
CA THR A 522 9.21 -18.56 26.80
C THR A 522 8.05 -19.14 26.02
N LEU A 523 7.87 -18.66 24.80
CA LEU A 523 6.98 -19.29 23.83
C LEU A 523 7.87 -20.06 22.83
N PRO A 524 7.62 -21.34 22.59
CA PRO A 524 8.37 -22.12 21.62
C PRO A 524 8.31 -21.52 20.21
N PRO A 525 9.22 -21.93 19.31
CA PRO A 525 9.16 -21.51 17.91
C PRO A 525 7.76 -21.63 17.35
N SER A 526 7.27 -20.55 16.74
CA SER A 526 5.88 -20.42 16.35
C SER A 526 5.74 -20.23 14.84
N THR A 527 4.63 -20.71 14.30
CA THR A 527 4.25 -20.60 12.91
C THR A 527 2.79 -20.18 12.80
N LEU A 528 2.53 -19.07 12.15
CA LEU A 528 1.20 -18.62 11.77
C LEU A 528 1.04 -18.75 10.26
N THR A 529 0.16 -19.66 9.84
CA THR A 529 -0.27 -19.75 8.43
C THR A 529 -1.59 -19.03 8.28
N PHE A 530 -1.69 -18.14 7.30
CA PHE A 530 -2.96 -17.42 7.07
C PHE A 530 -3.18 -17.10 5.61
N SER A 531 -4.43 -17.11 5.21
CA SER A 531 -4.90 -16.69 3.90
C SER A 531 -5.60 -15.34 3.99
N VAL A 532 -5.48 -14.55 2.94
CA VAL A 532 -6.17 -13.28 2.76
C VAL A 532 -7.12 -13.37 1.58
N THR A 533 -8.29 -12.76 1.69
CA THR A 533 -9.28 -12.66 0.62
C THR A 533 -10.02 -11.33 0.71
N GLY A 534 -10.19 -10.65 -0.41
CA GLY A 534 -10.83 -9.35 -0.44
C GLY A 534 -11.01 -8.79 -1.85
N LYS A 535 -11.19 -7.50 -1.92
CA LYS A 535 -11.29 -6.77 -3.19
C LYS A 535 -9.96 -6.12 -3.58
N ASP A 536 -9.21 -5.64 -2.60
CA ASP A 536 -7.95 -4.92 -2.78
C ASP A 536 -7.09 -5.01 -1.51
N PRO A 537 -5.81 -4.59 -1.55
CA PRO A 537 -4.91 -4.60 -0.39
C PRO A 537 -5.35 -3.71 0.77
N SER A 538 -6.24 -2.76 0.54
CA SER A 538 -6.76 -1.88 1.59
C SER A 538 -7.99 -2.45 2.30
N SER A 539 -8.62 -3.49 1.73
CA SER A 539 -9.84 -4.07 2.28
C SER A 539 -9.90 -5.58 2.04
N PHE A 540 -9.48 -6.34 3.03
CA PHE A 540 -9.48 -7.80 2.96
C PHE A 540 -9.84 -8.46 4.30
N GLN A 541 -10.23 -9.72 4.22
CA GLN A 541 -10.38 -10.61 5.36
C GLN A 541 -9.18 -11.55 5.43
N TYR A 542 -8.83 -11.95 6.63
CA TYR A 542 -7.79 -12.95 6.85
C TYR A 542 -8.29 -14.08 7.76
N LYS A 543 -7.74 -15.26 7.55
CA LYS A 543 -8.04 -16.46 8.32
C LYS A 543 -6.79 -17.33 8.39
N GLY A 544 -6.49 -17.82 9.58
CA GLY A 544 -5.26 -18.59 9.77
C GLY A 544 -5.22 -19.39 11.05
N ASP A 545 -4.15 -20.15 11.20
CA ASP A 545 -3.88 -21.03 12.34
C ASP A 545 -2.46 -20.76 12.86
N LEU A 546 -2.35 -20.51 14.16
CA LEU A 546 -1.09 -20.31 14.87
C LEU A 546 -0.73 -21.58 15.66
N HIS A 547 0.49 -22.03 15.48
CA HIS A 547 1.12 -23.11 16.25
C HIS A 547 2.38 -22.60 16.93
N ALA A 548 2.62 -22.99 18.18
CA ALA A 548 3.84 -22.69 18.91
C ALA A 548 4.30 -23.92 19.68
N GLY A 549 5.15 -24.73 19.07
CA GLY A 549 5.49 -26.06 19.58
C GLY A 549 4.24 -26.95 19.64
N SER A 550 3.88 -27.38 20.83
CA SER A 550 2.66 -28.17 21.09
C SER A 550 1.41 -27.30 21.36
N ILE A 551 1.55 -26.00 21.48
CA ILE A 551 0.45 -25.03 21.66
C ILE A 551 -0.23 -24.77 20.31
N GLY A 552 -1.54 -24.95 20.26
CA GLY A 552 -2.36 -24.68 19.10
C GLY A 552 -3.04 -25.92 18.52
N PRO A 553 -3.72 -25.77 17.36
CA PRO A 553 -3.86 -24.57 16.54
C PRO A 553 -4.72 -23.48 17.17
N VAL A 554 -4.18 -22.28 17.29
CA VAL A 554 -4.96 -21.10 17.64
C VAL A 554 -5.55 -20.54 16.35
N ARG A 555 -6.86 -20.60 16.20
CA ARG A 555 -7.54 -20.09 15.01
C ARG A 555 -7.65 -18.57 15.08
N VAL A 556 -7.20 -17.90 14.03
CA VAL A 556 -7.25 -16.45 13.92
C VAL A 556 -8.05 -16.08 12.69
N ASN A 557 -8.98 -15.17 12.82
CA ASN A 557 -9.69 -14.59 11.69
C ASN A 557 -10.00 -13.12 11.94
N GLY A 558 -10.17 -12.37 10.86
CA GLY A 558 -10.49 -10.97 10.98
C GLY A 558 -10.51 -10.25 9.64
N ARG A 559 -10.43 -8.93 9.71
CA ARG A 559 -10.47 -8.05 8.55
C ARG A 559 -9.56 -6.84 8.73
N TRP A 560 -9.05 -6.37 7.62
CA TRP A 560 -8.39 -5.09 7.44
C TRP A 560 -9.29 -4.17 6.61
N ASP A 561 -9.48 -2.92 7.03
CA ASP A 561 -10.33 -1.94 6.34
C ASP A 561 -9.55 -0.71 5.83
N GLY A 562 -8.23 -0.83 5.71
CA GLY A 562 -7.33 0.23 5.29
C GLY A 562 -6.80 1.09 6.44
N VAL A 563 -7.47 1.11 7.57
CA VAL A 563 -7.11 1.92 8.75
C VAL A 563 -6.98 1.05 10.00
N ARG A 564 -7.86 0.07 10.16
CA ARG A 564 -8.00 -0.73 11.36
C ARG A 564 -7.98 -2.23 11.07
N LEU A 565 -7.10 -2.93 11.76
CA LEU A 565 -7.11 -4.37 11.84
C LEU A 565 -8.04 -4.81 12.96
N ARG A 566 -8.99 -5.71 12.67
CA ARG A 566 -9.88 -6.33 13.66
C ARG A 566 -9.84 -7.82 13.49
N GLY A 567 -9.86 -8.55 14.59
CA GLY A 567 -9.83 -9.99 14.53
C GLY A 567 -10.28 -10.68 15.80
N ASN A 568 -10.39 -11.99 15.67
CA ASN A 568 -10.66 -12.90 16.77
C ASN A 568 -9.60 -14.01 16.77
N ALA A 569 -9.15 -14.38 17.94
CA ALA A 569 -8.28 -15.52 18.16
C ALA A 569 -9.01 -16.51 19.08
N TRP A 570 -8.98 -17.76 18.70
CA TRP A 570 -9.63 -18.82 19.46
C TRP A 570 -8.64 -19.95 19.72
N TRP A 571 -8.34 -20.15 21.00
CA TRP A 571 -7.61 -21.27 21.52
C TRP A 571 -8.58 -22.41 21.77
N PRO A 572 -8.46 -23.54 21.08
CA PRO A 572 -9.24 -24.72 21.41
C PRO A 572 -8.83 -25.26 22.79
N GLN A 573 -9.67 -26.07 23.38
CA GLN A 573 -9.35 -26.71 24.65
C GLN A 573 -8.13 -27.61 24.49
N GLN A 574 -7.07 -27.31 25.25
CA GLN A 574 -5.82 -28.08 25.28
C GLN A 574 -5.42 -28.42 26.71
N GLY A 575 -4.64 -29.48 26.87
CA GLY A 575 -4.08 -29.84 28.17
C GLY A 575 -3.15 -28.74 28.71
N LEU A 576 -3.22 -28.48 30.01
CA LEU A 576 -2.41 -27.43 30.65
C LEU A 576 -0.90 -27.66 30.52
N THR A 577 -0.46 -28.94 30.50
CA THR A 577 0.95 -29.30 30.35
C THR A 577 1.61 -28.72 29.08
N VAL A 578 0.82 -28.47 28.04
CA VAL A 578 1.27 -27.89 26.79
C VAL A 578 1.82 -26.46 27.01
N PHE A 579 1.28 -25.75 27.99
CA PHE A 579 1.64 -24.37 28.33
C PHE A 579 2.81 -24.25 29.31
N GLN A 580 3.46 -25.35 29.68
CA GLN A 580 4.62 -25.37 30.59
C GLN A 580 5.72 -24.36 30.20
N PRO A 581 6.07 -24.15 28.92
CA PRO A 581 7.09 -23.19 28.53
C PRO A 581 6.75 -21.73 28.89
N LEU A 582 5.45 -21.40 29.01
CA LEU A 582 5.00 -20.07 29.40
C LEU A 582 5.14 -19.80 30.90
N ILE A 583 5.47 -20.81 31.69
CA ILE A 583 5.71 -20.66 33.13
C ILE A 583 7.19 -20.34 33.33
N PRO A 584 7.53 -19.19 33.99
CA PRO A 584 8.93 -18.86 34.28
C PRO A 584 9.61 -19.97 35.07
N ALA A 585 10.82 -20.36 34.69
CA ALA A 585 11.58 -21.40 35.34
C ALA A 585 11.84 -21.11 36.84
N ASP A 586 11.98 -19.82 37.19
CA ASP A 586 12.24 -19.35 38.56
C ASP A 586 11.08 -19.66 39.52
N TRP A 587 9.86 -19.76 38.96
CA TRP A 587 8.69 -20.13 39.79
C TRP A 587 8.68 -21.60 40.24
N LYS A 588 9.54 -22.41 39.61
CA LYS A 588 9.63 -23.87 39.90
C LYS A 588 8.25 -24.56 39.90
N MET A 589 7.34 -24.05 39.07
CA MET A 589 6.01 -24.58 38.91
C MET A 589 5.95 -25.60 37.80
N THR A 590 5.31 -26.73 38.03
CA THR A 590 5.08 -27.74 37.02
C THR A 590 3.57 -27.94 36.82
N LEU A 591 3.12 -27.70 35.60
CA LEU A 591 1.74 -27.99 35.20
C LEU A 591 1.57 -29.50 34.98
N LYS A 592 0.62 -30.13 35.65
CA LYS A 592 0.43 -31.59 35.64
C LYS A 592 -0.81 -32.05 34.91
N ASP A 593 -1.93 -31.41 35.19
CA ASP A 593 -3.22 -31.79 34.65
C ASP A 593 -4.12 -30.58 34.44
N GLY A 594 -5.27 -30.79 33.82
CA GLY A 594 -6.25 -29.77 33.53
C GLY A 594 -6.26 -29.36 32.07
N SER A 595 -7.14 -28.45 31.73
CA SER A 595 -7.28 -27.91 30.38
C SER A 595 -7.47 -26.41 30.38
N LEU A 596 -7.03 -25.76 29.29
CA LEU A 596 -7.20 -24.35 29.01
C LEU A 596 -7.86 -24.17 27.66
N TYR A 597 -8.81 -23.24 27.57
CA TYR A 597 -9.27 -22.64 26.30
C TYR A 597 -9.45 -21.14 26.45
N SER A 598 -9.39 -20.40 25.34
CA SER A 598 -9.54 -18.96 25.38
C SER A 598 -10.14 -18.42 24.07
N GLN A 599 -10.84 -17.30 24.20
CA GLN A 599 -11.31 -16.50 23.06
C GLN A 599 -10.94 -15.05 23.29
N VAL A 600 -10.36 -14.43 22.25
CA VAL A 600 -9.91 -13.04 22.30
C VAL A 600 -10.35 -12.33 21.03
N ALA A 601 -11.03 -11.21 21.17
CA ALA A 601 -11.23 -10.25 20.10
C ALA A 601 -10.18 -9.14 20.22
N PHE A 602 -9.61 -8.71 19.12
CA PHE A 602 -8.60 -7.65 19.10
C PHE A 602 -8.81 -6.65 18.00
N SER A 603 -8.27 -5.47 18.21
CA SER A 603 -8.30 -4.35 17.27
C SER A 603 -6.99 -3.57 17.36
N ALA A 604 -6.44 -3.19 16.20
CA ALA A 604 -5.25 -2.34 16.11
C ALA A 604 -5.44 -1.28 15.03
N ALA A 605 -5.12 -0.02 15.34
CA ALA A 605 -5.12 1.06 14.38
C ALA A 605 -3.95 2.02 14.66
N ALA A 606 -3.41 2.61 13.59
CA ALA A 606 -2.37 3.61 13.72
C ALA A 606 -2.87 4.80 14.58
N GLY A 607 -2.08 5.22 15.55
CA GLY A 607 -2.42 6.33 16.47
C GLY A 607 -3.44 6.00 17.56
N GLN A 608 -4.12 4.83 17.51
CA GLN A 608 -5.07 4.40 18.55
C GLN A 608 -4.54 3.21 19.36
N GLY A 609 -3.43 2.60 18.94
CA GLY A 609 -2.82 1.48 19.59
C GLY A 609 -3.54 0.15 19.40
N PHE A 610 -3.22 -0.79 20.29
CA PHE A 610 -3.77 -2.14 20.31
C PHE A 610 -4.78 -2.27 21.44
N GLU A 611 -5.93 -2.83 21.13
CA GLU A 611 -6.99 -3.17 22.08
C GLU A 611 -7.34 -4.65 21.95
N ALA A 612 -7.59 -5.30 23.06
CA ALA A 612 -8.05 -6.71 23.08
C ALA A 612 -9.05 -6.91 24.19
N GLY A 613 -9.93 -7.88 24.02
CA GLY A 613 -10.86 -8.29 25.05
C GLY A 613 -11.33 -9.72 24.83
N GLY A 614 -11.62 -10.41 25.89
CA GLY A 614 -12.02 -11.80 25.79
C GLY A 614 -12.09 -12.49 27.14
N HIS A 615 -11.99 -13.80 27.10
CA HIS A 615 -11.94 -14.63 28.30
C HIS A 615 -11.01 -15.82 28.11
N GLY A 616 -10.36 -16.19 29.20
CA GLY A 616 -9.60 -17.44 29.33
C GLY A 616 -10.24 -18.32 30.41
N VAL A 617 -10.26 -19.62 30.19
CA VAL A 617 -10.84 -20.59 31.14
C VAL A 617 -9.87 -21.74 31.36
N VAL A 618 -9.52 -21.96 32.60
CA VAL A 618 -8.80 -23.15 33.05
C VAL A 618 -9.79 -24.03 33.81
N LYS A 619 -9.76 -25.32 33.52
CA LYS A 619 -10.60 -26.34 34.21
C LYS A 619 -9.74 -27.44 34.76
N SER A 620 -10.02 -27.79 36.03
CA SER A 620 -9.42 -28.93 36.77
C SER A 620 -7.88 -28.89 36.72
N GLY A 621 -7.29 -27.69 36.76
CA GLY A 621 -5.84 -27.50 36.69
C GLY A 621 -5.12 -28.11 37.87
N SER A 622 -3.95 -28.71 37.62
CA SER A 622 -3.07 -29.20 38.72
C SER A 622 -1.68 -28.59 38.53
N VAL A 623 -1.18 -27.95 39.57
CA VAL A 623 0.10 -27.27 39.60
C VAL A 623 0.91 -27.76 40.77
N TRP A 624 2.13 -28.20 40.49
CA TRP A 624 3.05 -28.68 41.51
C TRP A 624 4.24 -27.70 41.66
N MET A 625 4.58 -27.48 42.91
CA MET A 625 5.77 -26.73 43.31
C MET A 625 6.56 -27.61 44.32
N PRO A 626 7.83 -27.33 44.66
CA PRO A 626 8.64 -28.17 45.54
C PRO A 626 7.96 -28.55 46.84
N ASP A 627 7.24 -27.62 47.46
CA ASP A 627 6.61 -27.83 48.78
C ASP A 627 5.08 -27.77 48.75
N ASN A 628 4.48 -27.61 47.55
CA ASN A 628 3.05 -27.35 47.37
C ASN A 628 2.48 -28.14 46.20
N GLN A 629 1.30 -28.69 46.38
CA GLN A 629 0.50 -29.29 45.33
C GLN A 629 -0.86 -28.59 45.32
N ILE A 630 -1.16 -27.95 44.21
CA ILE A 630 -2.42 -27.26 43.99
C ILE A 630 -3.23 -28.08 43.00
N ASN A 631 -4.41 -28.51 43.39
CA ASN A 631 -5.27 -29.40 42.62
C ASN A 631 -6.66 -28.79 42.39
N GLY A 632 -7.27 -29.09 41.27
CA GLY A 632 -8.60 -28.69 40.94
C GLY A 632 -8.74 -27.16 40.77
N VAL A 633 -7.82 -26.56 40.05
CA VAL A 633 -7.87 -25.11 39.71
C VAL A 633 -8.86 -24.89 38.60
N ASP A 634 -9.95 -24.22 38.92
CA ASP A 634 -10.90 -23.68 37.97
C ASP A 634 -10.79 -22.16 37.98
N PHE A 635 -10.54 -21.59 36.82
CA PHE A 635 -10.25 -20.18 36.66
C PHE A 635 -10.93 -19.62 35.42
N VAL A 636 -11.69 -18.55 35.59
CA VAL A 636 -12.33 -17.80 34.49
C VAL A 636 -11.85 -16.37 34.54
N LEU A 637 -11.17 -15.95 33.47
CA LEU A 637 -10.59 -14.62 33.31
C LEU A 637 -11.29 -13.86 32.18
N PRO A 638 -12.34 -13.10 32.41
CA PRO A 638 -12.81 -12.08 31.49
C PRO A 638 -11.94 -10.84 31.62
N PHE A 639 -11.45 -10.32 30.48
CA PHE A 639 -10.55 -9.19 30.47
C PHE A 639 -10.78 -8.26 29.28
N ARG A 640 -10.33 -7.03 29.44
CA ARG A 640 -10.11 -6.06 28.36
C ARG A 640 -8.73 -5.44 28.54
N PHE A 641 -8.03 -5.27 27.43
CA PHE A 641 -6.73 -4.60 27.37
C PHE A 641 -6.82 -3.41 26.42
N GLY A 642 -6.30 -2.27 26.83
CA GLY A 642 -6.19 -1.07 26.02
C GLY A 642 -5.41 0.01 26.77
N ASN A 643 -4.74 0.89 26.04
CA ASN A 643 -3.91 1.95 26.61
C ASN A 643 -2.90 1.44 27.67
N SER A 644 -2.27 0.30 27.37
CA SER A 644 -1.31 -0.37 28.28
C SER A 644 -1.88 -0.78 29.63
N THR A 645 -3.19 -0.86 29.77
CA THR A 645 -3.89 -1.26 30.99
C THR A 645 -4.77 -2.48 30.77
N TRP A 646 -4.83 -3.33 31.76
CA TRP A 646 -5.74 -4.46 31.83
C TRP A 646 -6.93 -4.14 32.70
N GLN A 647 -8.11 -4.33 32.18
CA GLN A 647 -9.34 -4.37 32.97
C GLN A 647 -9.74 -5.83 33.14
N LEU A 648 -9.82 -6.29 34.37
CA LEU A 648 -10.16 -7.65 34.73
C LEU A 648 -11.60 -7.68 35.22
N GLY A 649 -12.36 -8.71 34.84
CA GLY A 649 -13.73 -8.86 35.27
C GLY A 649 -14.73 -7.94 34.57
N THR A 650 -14.64 -7.78 33.24
CA THR A 650 -15.47 -6.84 32.45
C THR A 650 -16.95 -7.22 32.36
N ASP A 651 -17.25 -8.52 32.28
CA ASP A 651 -18.63 -9.05 32.20
C ASP A 651 -19.00 -9.91 33.44
N GLY A 652 -18.25 -9.76 34.50
CA GLY A 652 -18.32 -10.50 35.76
C GLY A 652 -16.91 -10.67 36.30
N PRO A 653 -16.77 -10.89 37.62
CA PRO A 653 -15.46 -11.01 38.25
C PRO A 653 -14.65 -12.16 37.68
N VAL A 654 -13.34 -12.02 37.70
CA VAL A 654 -12.42 -13.15 37.51
C VAL A 654 -12.65 -14.12 38.63
N THR A 655 -13.13 -15.32 38.34
CA THR A 655 -13.42 -16.33 39.39
C THR A 655 -12.28 -17.31 39.47
N LEU A 656 -11.76 -17.53 40.67
CA LEU A 656 -10.78 -18.56 40.99
C LEU A 656 -11.40 -19.52 41.98
N ARG A 657 -11.34 -20.81 41.65
CA ARG A 657 -11.72 -21.91 42.55
C ARG A 657 -10.59 -22.92 42.54
N ILE A 658 -10.19 -23.34 43.75
CA ILE A 658 -9.17 -24.37 43.95
C ILE A 658 -9.74 -25.40 44.87
N ALA A 659 -9.76 -26.65 44.44
CA ALA A 659 -10.31 -27.74 45.25
C ALA A 659 -9.44 -27.98 46.45
N GLU A 660 -8.13 -28.07 46.28
CA GLU A 660 -7.22 -28.42 47.35
C GLU A 660 -5.80 -27.85 47.12
N VAL A 661 -5.21 -27.35 48.14
CA VAL A 661 -3.79 -27.00 48.25
C VAL A 661 -3.17 -27.88 49.37
N LYS A 662 -2.27 -28.75 48.98
CA LYS A 662 -1.48 -29.58 49.86
C LYS A 662 -0.14 -28.97 50.14
N ASN A 663 0.07 -28.63 51.38
CA ASN A 663 1.31 -28.20 51.96
C ASN A 663 1.41 -28.81 53.38
N GLN A 664 2.21 -28.25 54.23
CA GLN A 664 2.22 -28.60 55.66
C GLN A 664 0.82 -28.49 56.30
N VAL A 665 0.02 -27.60 55.80
CA VAL A 665 -1.39 -27.41 56.12
C VAL A 665 -2.23 -27.58 54.87
N THR A 666 -3.12 -28.56 54.86
CA THR A 666 -4.05 -28.76 53.75
C THR A 666 -5.14 -27.69 53.80
N SER A 667 -5.31 -27.00 52.72
CA SER A 667 -6.41 -26.04 52.51
C SER A 667 -7.33 -26.57 51.40
N SER A 668 -8.63 -26.37 51.57
CA SER A 668 -9.59 -26.84 50.56
C SER A 668 -10.68 -25.82 50.29
N ASN A 669 -11.45 -26.06 49.18
CA ASN A 669 -12.58 -25.21 48.78
C ASN A 669 -12.20 -23.72 48.70
N ILE A 670 -11.05 -23.41 48.13
CA ILE A 670 -10.57 -22.02 48.01
C ILE A 670 -11.35 -21.34 46.90
N THR A 671 -11.93 -20.21 47.21
CA THR A 671 -12.63 -19.37 46.23
C THR A 671 -12.18 -17.91 46.37
N ALA A 672 -12.08 -17.22 45.26
CA ALA A 672 -11.78 -15.80 45.21
C ALA A 672 -12.35 -15.18 43.93
N ASP A 673 -12.75 -13.96 44.02
CA ASP A 673 -13.22 -13.16 42.89
C ASP A 673 -12.35 -11.91 42.78
N LEU A 674 -11.88 -11.60 41.57
CA LEU A 674 -11.01 -10.46 41.27
C LEU A 674 -11.63 -9.59 40.17
N GLU A 675 -11.67 -8.29 40.38
CA GLU A 675 -12.11 -7.32 39.39
C GLU A 675 -11.35 -6.00 39.53
N GLY A 676 -11.25 -5.26 38.43
CA GLY A 676 -10.62 -3.93 38.45
C GLY A 676 -9.53 -3.78 37.41
N TRP A 677 -8.52 -2.99 37.73
CA TRP A 677 -7.52 -2.56 36.77
C TRP A 677 -6.11 -2.98 37.20
N TYR A 678 -5.29 -3.30 36.20
CA TYR A 678 -3.86 -3.56 36.38
C TYR A 678 -3.04 -2.84 35.28
N PRO A 679 -2.02 -2.06 35.61
CA PRO A 679 -1.67 -1.61 36.98
C PRO A 679 -2.83 -0.82 37.61
N TRP A 680 -2.94 -0.93 38.91
CA TRP A 680 -4.00 -0.26 39.69
C TRP A 680 -3.60 1.16 40.07
N SER A 681 -4.60 1.99 40.33
CA SER A 681 -4.44 3.36 40.85
C SER A 681 -5.60 3.72 41.78
N ASP A 682 -5.54 4.89 42.40
CA ASP A 682 -6.65 5.39 43.21
C ASP A 682 -7.97 5.55 42.45
N THR A 683 -7.89 5.91 41.18
CA THR A 683 -9.06 6.06 40.30
C THR A 683 -9.46 4.74 39.62
N GLN A 684 -8.52 3.83 39.48
CA GLN A 684 -8.71 2.54 38.82
C GLN A 684 -8.20 1.42 39.74
N PRO A 685 -8.95 1.08 40.79
CA PRO A 685 -8.51 0.11 41.75
C PRO A 685 -8.63 -1.32 41.26
N LEU A 686 -7.86 -2.22 41.90
CA LEU A 686 -8.00 -3.67 41.78
C LEU A 686 -8.59 -4.17 43.07
N THR A 687 -9.65 -4.98 42.97
CA THR A 687 -10.39 -5.48 44.13
C THR A 687 -10.45 -7.02 44.11
N LEU A 688 -9.98 -7.62 45.17
CA LEU A 688 -10.15 -9.05 45.51
C LEU A 688 -11.29 -9.18 46.50
N SER A 689 -12.25 -10.04 46.21
CA SER A 689 -13.45 -10.22 47.05
C SER A 689 -13.84 -11.69 47.21
N ASN A 690 -14.77 -11.95 48.10
CA ASN A 690 -15.34 -13.29 48.32
C ASN A 690 -14.28 -14.39 48.53
N VAL A 691 -13.18 -14.04 49.17
CA VAL A 691 -12.15 -15.04 49.50
C VAL A 691 -12.65 -15.94 50.61
N ASN A 692 -12.75 -17.23 50.33
CA ASN A 692 -13.08 -18.26 51.28
C ASN A 692 -12.07 -19.40 51.16
N VAL A 693 -11.64 -19.91 52.27
CA VAL A 693 -10.70 -21.02 52.38
C VAL A 693 -11.13 -21.94 53.55
N ASP A 694 -11.30 -23.21 53.31
CA ASP A 694 -11.44 -24.18 54.36
C ASP A 694 -10.03 -24.63 54.80
N ILE A 695 -9.66 -24.28 56.00
CA ILE A 695 -8.32 -24.49 56.53
C ILE A 695 -8.38 -24.80 58.02
N LEU A 696 -7.50 -25.69 58.49
CA LEU A 696 -7.37 -26.01 59.91
C LEU A 696 -8.71 -26.37 60.57
N GLY A 697 -9.51 -27.19 59.87
CA GLY A 697 -10.81 -27.64 60.33
C GLY A 697 -11.86 -26.54 60.53
N GLY A 698 -11.60 -25.33 60.12
CA GLY A 698 -12.46 -24.18 60.14
C GLY A 698 -12.46 -23.44 58.79
N LYS A 699 -12.75 -22.13 58.81
CA LYS A 699 -12.83 -21.30 57.61
C LYS A 699 -12.06 -20.00 57.79
N MET A 700 -11.40 -19.59 56.73
CA MET A 700 -10.81 -18.28 56.59
C MET A 700 -11.55 -17.49 55.51
N ARG A 701 -11.91 -16.23 55.75
CA ARG A 701 -12.63 -15.39 54.81
C ARG A 701 -12.06 -14.00 54.76
N VAL A 702 -11.93 -13.48 53.56
CA VAL A 702 -11.70 -12.03 53.31
C VAL A 702 -12.85 -11.53 52.45
N GLN A 703 -13.59 -10.59 52.98
CA GLN A 703 -14.75 -10.04 52.28
C GLN A 703 -14.29 -9.19 51.08
N GLN A 704 -13.34 -8.30 51.31
CA GLN A 704 -12.81 -7.43 50.28
C GLN A 704 -11.40 -6.97 50.64
N LEU A 705 -10.53 -6.98 49.64
CA LEU A 705 -9.23 -6.33 49.63
C LEU A 705 -9.14 -5.45 48.40
N ARG A 706 -8.99 -4.16 48.59
CA ARG A 706 -8.87 -3.18 47.51
C ARG A 706 -7.43 -2.66 47.41
N LEU A 707 -6.90 -2.57 46.18
CA LEU A 707 -5.59 -2.00 45.90
C LEU A 707 -5.72 -0.74 45.02
N PRO A 708 -5.04 0.36 45.37
CA PRO A 708 -4.29 0.60 46.62
C PRO A 708 -5.22 0.59 47.84
N GLN A 709 -4.71 0.09 48.95
CA GLN A 709 -5.49 0.02 50.18
C GLN A 709 -5.66 1.43 50.82
N ARG A 710 -6.88 1.74 51.21
CA ARG A 710 -7.20 2.87 52.09
C ARG A 710 -7.60 2.41 53.48
N ASP A 711 -8.13 1.20 53.55
CA ASP A 711 -8.59 0.55 54.77
C ASP A 711 -8.04 -0.87 54.87
N ALA A 712 -7.95 -1.40 56.10
CA ALA A 712 -7.50 -2.77 56.32
C ALA A 712 -8.46 -3.77 55.69
N ALA A 713 -7.94 -4.80 55.02
CA ALA A 713 -8.73 -5.96 54.61
C ALA A 713 -8.99 -6.85 55.81
N LEU A 714 -10.25 -7.05 56.14
CA LEU A 714 -10.61 -7.86 57.32
C LEU A 714 -10.58 -9.36 56.98
N LEU A 715 -9.54 -10.03 57.47
CA LEU A 715 -9.42 -11.48 57.41
C LEU A 715 -10.14 -12.08 58.63
N ARG A 716 -11.22 -12.81 58.40
CA ARG A 716 -11.99 -13.50 59.43
C ARG A 716 -11.62 -14.95 59.53
N LEU A 717 -11.41 -15.43 60.75
CA LEU A 717 -11.18 -16.80 61.10
C LEU A 717 -12.42 -17.33 61.81
N GLU A 718 -12.98 -18.41 61.30
CA GLU A 718 -14.23 -19.00 61.83
C GLU A 718 -14.00 -20.46 62.18
N ASN A 719 -14.20 -20.82 63.41
CA ASN A 719 -14.12 -22.20 63.95
C ASN A 719 -12.80 -22.93 63.65
N ILE A 720 -11.68 -22.21 63.66
CA ILE A 720 -10.35 -22.80 63.44
C ILE A 720 -10.02 -23.77 64.53
N SER A 721 -9.62 -24.97 64.17
CA SER A 721 -9.21 -26.02 65.16
C SER A 721 -7.86 -25.64 65.77
N SER A 722 -7.87 -25.41 67.05
CA SER A 722 -6.62 -25.13 67.80
C SER A 722 -5.66 -26.30 67.74
N SER A 723 -6.12 -27.54 67.74
CA SER A 723 -5.27 -28.73 67.62
C SER A 723 -4.57 -28.79 66.27
N GLU A 724 -5.26 -28.52 65.18
CA GLU A 724 -4.65 -28.50 63.85
C GLU A 724 -3.67 -27.35 63.71
N LEU A 725 -4.02 -26.16 64.23
CA LEU A 725 -3.14 -24.96 64.25
C LEU A 725 -1.83 -25.28 64.99
N ILE A 726 -1.92 -25.89 66.21
CA ILE A 726 -0.77 -26.26 67.02
C ILE A 726 0.06 -27.36 66.33
N THR A 727 -0.60 -28.34 65.72
CA THR A 727 0.10 -29.39 64.94
C THR A 727 0.87 -28.79 63.78
N ALA A 728 0.30 -27.82 63.06
CA ALA A 728 0.95 -27.12 61.95
C ALA A 728 2.18 -26.32 62.36
N VAL A 729 2.13 -25.65 63.52
CA VAL A 729 3.26 -24.89 64.12
C VAL A 729 4.28 -25.79 64.79
N ASN A 730 3.81 -27.02 65.18
CA ASN A 730 4.59 -28.09 65.84
C ASN A 730 5.43 -27.62 67.06
N PRO A 731 4.85 -26.87 68.02
CA PRO A 731 5.56 -26.58 69.22
C PRO A 731 5.68 -27.83 70.09
N LYS A 732 6.88 -28.19 70.48
CA LYS A 732 7.14 -29.36 71.30
C LYS A 732 6.70 -29.19 72.78
N GLN A 733 6.21 -28.00 73.10
CA GLN A 733 6.07 -27.54 74.46
C GLN A 733 4.65 -27.68 75.03
N PHE A 734 3.63 -27.60 74.14
CA PHE A 734 2.23 -27.69 74.57
C PHE A 734 1.31 -28.20 73.50
N THR A 735 0.18 -28.72 73.87
CA THR A 735 -0.90 -29.06 72.95
C THR A 735 -2.18 -28.31 73.34
N MET A 736 -2.99 -28.00 72.42
CA MET A 736 -4.23 -27.26 72.62
C MET A 736 -5.34 -27.88 71.75
N SER A 737 -6.53 -28.00 72.32
CA SER A 737 -7.70 -28.42 71.57
C SER A 737 -8.87 -27.45 71.78
N GLY A 738 -9.87 -27.54 70.89
CA GLY A 738 -11.01 -26.63 70.83
C GLY A 738 -10.96 -25.78 69.58
N ARG A 739 -11.74 -24.71 69.53
CA ARG A 739 -11.90 -23.88 68.36
C ARG A 739 -11.70 -22.41 68.71
N VAL A 740 -11.14 -21.65 67.70
CA VAL A 740 -10.95 -20.22 67.83
C VAL A 740 -11.59 -19.49 66.66
N ASN A 741 -12.11 -18.32 66.95
CA ASN A 741 -12.59 -17.35 65.99
C ASN A 741 -11.71 -16.10 66.09
N GLY A 742 -11.62 -15.33 65.00
CA GLY A 742 -10.89 -14.08 65.06
C GLY A 742 -11.08 -13.19 63.86
N ALA A 743 -10.49 -12.03 63.98
CA ALA A 743 -10.45 -11.09 62.86
C ALA A 743 -9.07 -10.42 62.86
N LEU A 744 -8.43 -10.45 61.70
CA LEU A 744 -7.10 -9.91 61.51
C LEU A 744 -7.21 -8.81 60.44
N PRO A 745 -7.17 -7.50 60.82
CA PRO A 745 -7.10 -6.40 59.87
C PRO A 745 -5.74 -6.41 59.15
N LEU A 746 -5.76 -6.82 57.87
CA LEU A 746 -4.58 -7.03 57.04
C LEU A 746 -4.26 -5.78 56.21
N TRP A 747 -2.99 -5.39 56.21
CA TRP A 747 -2.43 -4.36 55.41
C TRP A 747 -1.30 -4.88 54.50
N LEU A 748 -1.31 -4.59 53.22
CA LEU A 748 -0.26 -4.95 52.29
C LEU A 748 0.76 -3.79 52.06
N ASN A 749 0.37 -2.56 52.30
CA ASN A 749 1.15 -1.38 51.99
C ASN A 749 1.24 -0.36 53.16
N HIS A 750 0.89 -0.76 54.37
CA HIS A 750 1.04 0.12 55.56
C HIS A 750 2.51 0.25 55.95
N PRO A 751 3.01 1.46 56.31
CA PRO A 751 4.42 1.69 56.58
C PRO A 751 4.97 0.95 57.82
N GLN A 752 4.11 0.48 58.73
CA GLN A 752 4.53 -0.12 59.98
C GLN A 752 3.92 -1.48 60.25
N TRP A 753 2.74 -1.80 59.69
CA TRP A 753 1.94 -2.92 60.10
C TRP A 753 1.52 -3.81 58.91
N ILE A 754 1.59 -5.13 59.12
CA ILE A 754 0.91 -6.16 58.28
C ILE A 754 -0.45 -6.49 58.89
N ILE A 755 -0.49 -6.70 60.22
CA ILE A 755 -1.73 -6.86 60.96
C ILE A 755 -1.69 -5.88 62.14
N LYS A 756 -2.76 -5.09 62.26
CA LYS A 756 -2.91 -4.15 63.37
C LYS A 756 -4.25 -4.35 64.03
N ASP A 757 -4.24 -4.46 65.36
CA ASP A 757 -5.42 -4.60 66.21
C ASP A 757 -6.25 -5.86 65.81
N GLY A 758 -5.55 -6.93 65.41
CA GLY A 758 -6.18 -8.24 65.21
C GLY A 758 -6.53 -8.88 66.56
N TRP A 759 -7.50 -9.77 66.55
CA TRP A 759 -7.91 -10.45 67.75
C TRP A 759 -8.33 -11.91 67.50
N LEU A 760 -8.15 -12.79 68.47
CA LEU A 760 -8.69 -14.14 68.52
C LEU A 760 -9.48 -14.35 69.84
N THR A 761 -10.53 -15.16 69.77
CA THR A 761 -11.35 -15.58 70.88
C THR A 761 -11.83 -17.00 70.65
N ASN A 762 -12.20 -17.68 71.72
CA ASN A 762 -12.78 -19.01 71.64
C ASN A 762 -14.33 -18.96 71.72
N PRO A 763 -15.05 -19.60 70.75
CA PRO A 763 -16.49 -19.71 70.79
C PRO A 763 -16.99 -20.75 71.77
N GLY A 764 -16.12 -21.63 72.24
CA GLY A 764 -16.37 -22.65 73.19
C GLY A 764 -15.11 -22.93 74.01
N PRO A 765 -15.14 -23.92 75.02
CA PRO A 765 -13.99 -24.18 75.82
C PRO A 765 -12.78 -24.71 75.04
N LEU A 766 -11.57 -24.18 75.31
CA LEU A 766 -10.30 -24.72 74.87
C LEU A 766 -9.63 -25.52 75.95
N THR A 767 -8.93 -26.55 75.61
CA THR A 767 -8.11 -27.34 76.55
C THR A 767 -6.63 -27.13 76.21
N LEU A 768 -5.86 -26.68 77.17
CA LEU A 768 -4.41 -26.51 77.06
C LEU A 768 -3.74 -27.59 77.87
N ARG A 769 -2.76 -28.29 77.32
CA ARG A 769 -1.89 -29.21 78.01
C ARG A 769 -0.43 -28.91 77.79
N LEU A 770 0.30 -28.74 78.89
CA LEU A 770 1.73 -28.54 78.81
C LEU A 770 2.45 -29.87 78.71
N ASP A 771 3.56 -29.96 77.96
CA ASP A 771 4.39 -31.13 77.89
C ASP A 771 4.94 -31.48 79.30
N LYS A 772 4.94 -32.77 79.62
CA LYS A 772 5.32 -33.22 80.96
C LYS A 772 6.77 -32.92 81.33
N ASP A 773 7.68 -33.24 80.41
CA ASP A 773 9.11 -33.11 80.67
C ASP A 773 9.52 -31.59 80.77
N MET A 774 8.85 -30.70 80.02
CA MET A 774 9.00 -29.28 80.13
C MET A 774 8.42 -28.75 81.44
N ALA A 775 7.22 -29.26 81.82
CA ALA A 775 6.58 -28.90 83.09
C ALA A 775 7.47 -29.30 84.26
N ASP A 776 8.03 -30.49 84.27
CA ASP A 776 8.91 -30.98 85.31
C ASP A 776 10.23 -30.23 85.38
N ALA A 777 10.85 -29.90 84.25
CA ALA A 777 12.06 -29.09 84.17
C ALA A 777 11.89 -27.64 84.72
N ILE A 778 10.75 -26.99 84.52
CA ILE A 778 10.44 -25.66 85.08
C ILE A 778 10.22 -25.78 86.62
N VAL A 779 9.56 -26.79 87.07
CA VAL A 779 9.29 -26.99 88.47
C VAL A 779 10.59 -27.22 89.26
N GLU A 780 11.53 -27.98 88.74
CA GLU A 780 12.83 -28.24 89.37
C GLU A 780 13.71 -26.99 89.53
N ASN A 781 13.55 -26.05 88.70
CA ASN A 781 14.37 -24.85 88.64
C ASN A 781 13.75 -23.65 89.45
N ASN A 782 12.43 -23.63 89.74
CA ASN A 782 11.79 -22.51 90.43
C ASN A 782 10.49 -22.92 91.12
N ILE A 783 10.45 -22.98 92.47
CA ILE A 783 9.32 -23.41 93.30
C ILE A 783 8.10 -22.48 93.11
N ALA A 784 8.27 -21.19 92.96
CA ALA A 784 7.15 -20.30 92.76
C ALA A 784 6.56 -20.45 91.33
N ALA A 785 7.39 -20.71 90.35
CA ALA A 785 6.96 -21.04 88.94
C ALA A 785 6.27 -22.40 88.92
N GLY A 786 6.68 -23.32 89.76
CA GLY A 786 6.09 -24.66 89.81
C GLY A 786 4.57 -24.70 90.15
N VAL A 787 4.07 -23.82 91.01
CA VAL A 787 2.65 -23.67 91.22
C VAL A 787 1.92 -23.20 90.00
N ALA A 788 2.45 -22.21 89.27
CA ALA A 788 1.84 -21.69 88.06
C ALA A 788 1.90 -22.76 86.91
N VAL A 789 2.99 -23.49 86.79
CA VAL A 789 3.17 -24.54 85.80
C VAL A 789 2.24 -25.72 86.05
N ASN A 790 2.02 -26.09 87.27
CA ASN A 790 1.05 -27.13 87.66
C ASN A 790 -0.39 -26.77 87.31
N TRP A 791 -0.79 -25.50 87.33
CA TRP A 791 -2.07 -25.09 86.79
C TRP A 791 -2.12 -25.13 85.26
N LEU A 792 -1.01 -24.94 84.54
CA LEU A 792 -0.92 -24.98 83.06
C LEU A 792 -0.74 -26.44 82.52
N ARG A 793 -0.43 -27.44 83.40
CA ARG A 793 -0.31 -28.82 82.95
C ARG A 793 -1.59 -29.32 82.25
N TYR A 794 -2.76 -28.90 82.80
CA TYR A 794 -4.05 -29.10 82.19
C TYR A 794 -4.97 -27.97 82.58
N MET A 795 -5.34 -27.17 81.61
CA MET A 795 -6.20 -25.99 81.78
C MET A 795 -7.37 -26.09 80.81
N GLU A 796 -8.58 -25.97 81.37
CA GLU A 796 -9.77 -25.72 80.53
C GLU A 796 -10.07 -24.23 80.48
N ILE A 797 -9.88 -23.68 79.28
CA ILE A 797 -10.05 -22.20 79.03
C ILE A 797 -11.51 -21.96 78.62
N SER A 798 -12.26 -21.35 79.54
CA SER A 798 -13.65 -20.96 79.25
C SER A 798 -13.78 -19.74 78.37
N HIS A 799 -12.85 -18.82 78.53
CA HIS A 799 -12.83 -17.58 77.73
C HIS A 799 -11.40 -17.08 77.52
N SER A 800 -11.05 -16.77 76.21
CA SER A 800 -9.82 -16.16 75.89
C SER A 800 -10.06 -14.99 74.90
N TRP A 801 -9.26 -13.94 75.12
CA TRP A 801 -9.16 -12.82 74.21
C TRP A 801 -7.67 -12.59 73.94
N THR A 802 -7.25 -12.65 72.61
CA THR A 802 -5.86 -12.44 72.27
C THR A 802 -5.78 -11.32 71.25
N ASP A 803 -5.05 -10.25 71.62
CA ASP A 803 -4.72 -9.19 70.71
C ASP A 803 -3.50 -9.61 69.88
N ILE A 804 -3.55 -9.37 68.56
CA ILE A 804 -2.54 -9.74 67.61
C ILE A 804 -2.09 -8.53 66.82
N ASN A 805 -0.80 -8.26 66.85
CA ASN A 805 -0.17 -7.25 65.97
C ASN A 805 1.04 -7.86 65.30
N LEU A 806 1.17 -7.61 64.00
CA LEU A 806 2.32 -8.03 63.20
C LEU A 806 2.84 -6.81 62.45
N ASP A 807 4.11 -6.48 62.69
CA ASP A 807 4.73 -5.38 62.00
C ASP A 807 5.41 -5.79 60.67
N ASN A 808 5.88 -4.81 59.90
CA ASN A 808 6.55 -5.03 58.62
C ASN A 808 7.91 -5.75 58.74
N LEU A 809 8.50 -5.76 59.93
CA LEU A 809 9.74 -6.50 60.21
C LEU A 809 9.49 -7.96 60.58
N GLY A 810 8.21 -8.36 60.61
CA GLY A 810 7.78 -9.71 60.94
C GLY A 810 7.68 -9.97 62.40
N VAL A 811 7.75 -8.95 63.26
CA VAL A 811 7.58 -9.13 64.69
C VAL A 811 6.10 -9.27 65.04
N LEU A 812 5.73 -10.45 65.42
CA LEU A 812 4.40 -10.79 65.96
C LEU A 812 4.38 -10.47 67.46
N THR A 813 3.42 -9.67 67.88
CA THR A 813 3.12 -9.39 69.28
C THR A 813 1.75 -9.99 69.64
N LEU A 814 1.70 -10.91 70.53
CA LEU A 814 0.51 -11.52 71.08
C LEU A 814 0.28 -11.07 72.52
N ARG A 815 -0.93 -10.57 72.84
CA ARG A 815 -1.33 -10.31 74.22
C ARG A 815 -2.64 -11.04 74.48
N ALA A 816 -2.54 -12.12 75.28
CA ALA A 816 -3.66 -12.98 75.59
C ALA A 816 -4.13 -12.76 77.00
N ASN A 817 -5.43 -12.55 77.13
CA ASN A 817 -6.13 -12.57 78.43
C ASN A 817 -7.01 -13.83 78.45
N VAL A 818 -6.66 -14.72 79.32
CA VAL A 818 -7.25 -16.05 79.38
C VAL A 818 -7.87 -16.29 80.72
N ARG A 819 -9.12 -16.80 80.73
CA ARG A 819 -9.83 -17.24 81.94
C ARG A 819 -10.20 -18.72 81.77
N GLY A 820 -9.94 -19.45 82.79
CA GLY A 820 -10.24 -20.89 82.72
C GLY A 820 -10.19 -21.57 84.14
N THR A 821 -10.30 -22.82 84.06
CA THR A 821 -10.22 -23.67 85.30
C THR A 821 -9.13 -24.75 85.14
N SER A 822 -8.32 -24.91 86.15
CA SER A 822 -7.32 -25.97 86.18
C SER A 822 -7.70 -26.92 87.32
N GLN A 823 -7.48 -28.24 87.07
CA GLN A 823 -7.72 -29.25 88.09
C GLN A 823 -6.36 -29.75 88.64
N VAL A 824 -6.05 -29.35 89.89
CA VAL A 824 -4.82 -29.72 90.58
C VAL A 824 -5.22 -30.38 91.89
N GLU A 825 -4.70 -31.60 92.17
CA GLU A 825 -4.99 -32.40 93.34
C GLU A 825 -6.51 -32.64 93.63
N GLY A 826 -7.32 -32.78 92.54
CA GLY A 826 -8.78 -33.00 92.68
C GLY A 826 -9.62 -31.78 93.01
N LYS A 827 -8.99 -30.57 93.11
CA LYS A 827 -9.68 -29.29 93.27
C LYS A 827 -9.71 -28.48 92.01
N ARG A 828 -10.88 -27.92 91.69
CA ARG A 828 -11.08 -27.04 90.56
C ARG A 828 -10.74 -25.59 90.98
N ASN A 829 -9.67 -25.02 90.33
CA ASN A 829 -9.21 -23.69 90.63
C ASN A 829 -9.48 -22.76 89.43
N GLU A 830 -10.00 -21.56 89.65
CA GLU A 830 -10.08 -20.50 88.59
C GLU A 830 -8.72 -19.93 88.34
N VAL A 831 -8.36 -19.91 87.14
CA VAL A 831 -7.08 -19.35 86.66
C VAL A 831 -7.34 -18.14 85.71
N ARG A 832 -6.69 -17.04 86.00
CA ARG A 832 -6.62 -15.90 85.10
C ARG A 832 -5.18 -15.67 84.70
N LEU A 833 -4.92 -15.74 83.36
CA LEU A 833 -3.57 -15.61 82.81
C LEU A 833 -3.56 -14.43 81.87
N ASN A 834 -2.61 -13.50 82.10
CA ASN A 834 -2.24 -12.49 81.13
C ASN A 834 -0.89 -12.90 80.52
N TYR A 835 -0.93 -13.23 79.25
CA TYR A 835 0.25 -13.68 78.53
C TYR A 835 0.63 -12.67 77.51
N SER A 836 1.91 -12.35 77.39
CA SER A 836 2.48 -11.50 76.33
C SER A 836 3.63 -12.24 75.70
N HIS A 837 3.62 -12.33 74.38
CA HIS A 837 4.63 -13.00 73.61
C HIS A 837 5.03 -12.13 72.42
N GLN A 838 6.30 -12.09 72.09
CA GLN A 838 6.82 -11.41 70.97
C GLN A 838 7.81 -12.28 70.25
N GLU A 839 7.60 -12.50 68.95
CA GLU A 839 8.42 -13.39 68.16
C GLU A 839 8.51 -12.88 66.71
N ASN A 840 9.64 -13.13 66.07
CA ASN A 840 9.77 -12.77 64.66
C ASN A 840 9.31 -13.90 63.76
N LEU A 841 8.11 -13.78 63.17
CA LEU A 841 7.49 -14.75 62.29
C LEU A 841 8.29 -14.96 61.01
N PHE A 842 8.97 -13.95 60.51
CA PHE A 842 9.74 -14.14 59.29
C PHE A 842 10.94 -15.06 59.52
N THR A 843 11.53 -15.07 60.72
CA THR A 843 12.57 -15.99 61.09
C THR A 843 12.00 -17.41 61.27
N LEU A 844 10.80 -17.50 61.80
CA LEU A 844 10.05 -18.75 61.91
C LEU A 844 9.61 -19.29 60.55
N TRP A 845 9.13 -18.43 59.67
CA TRP A 845 8.72 -18.79 58.33
C TRP A 845 9.88 -19.05 57.35
N ARG A 846 11.05 -18.46 57.55
CA ARG A 846 12.28 -18.88 56.81
C ARG A 846 12.64 -20.34 57.15
N SER A 847 12.41 -20.76 58.36
CA SER A 847 12.55 -22.16 58.74
C SER A 847 11.44 -23.06 58.13
N LEU A 848 10.30 -22.47 57.74
CA LEU A 848 9.15 -23.11 57.10
C LEU A 848 9.11 -22.88 55.55
N ARG A 849 10.14 -22.20 54.97
CA ARG A 849 10.33 -21.97 53.52
C ARG A 849 9.15 -21.36 52.74
N PHE A 850 8.27 -20.58 53.38
CA PHE A 850 7.15 -19.95 52.69
C PHE A 850 7.39 -18.47 52.27
N GLY A 851 8.38 -17.79 52.88
CA GLY A 851 8.47 -16.33 52.80
C GLY A 851 9.31 -15.74 51.68
N ASP A 852 10.37 -16.43 51.22
CA ASP A 852 11.37 -15.79 50.37
C ASP A 852 10.89 -15.63 48.91
N ASN A 853 9.96 -16.41 48.45
CA ASN A 853 9.53 -16.31 47.02
C ASN A 853 8.41 -15.29 46.79
N LEU A 854 7.50 -15.09 47.71
CA LEU A 854 6.37 -14.19 47.48
C LEU A 854 6.79 -12.72 47.68
N GLN A 855 7.63 -12.44 48.67
CA GLN A 855 8.14 -11.09 48.91
C GLN A 855 9.11 -10.65 47.78
N THR A 856 10.02 -11.53 47.39
CA THR A 856 10.96 -11.27 46.30
C THR A 856 10.21 -11.16 44.97
N TRP A 857 9.16 -11.96 44.77
CA TRP A 857 8.29 -11.87 43.58
C TRP A 857 7.49 -10.57 43.57
N LEU A 858 6.89 -10.16 44.71
CA LEU A 858 6.19 -8.87 44.82
C LEU A 858 7.13 -7.68 44.62
N GLU A 859 8.35 -7.72 45.21
CA GLU A 859 9.36 -6.68 45.06
C GLU A 859 9.88 -6.59 43.61
N GLN A 860 10.07 -7.71 42.92
CA GLN A 860 10.55 -7.76 41.54
C GLN A 860 9.49 -7.42 40.51
N HIS A 861 8.20 -7.61 40.82
CA HIS A 861 7.09 -7.40 39.87
C HIS A 861 6.23 -6.18 40.24
N THR A 862 6.53 -5.47 41.31
CA THR A 862 5.96 -4.15 41.63
C THR A 862 6.82 -2.99 41.20
N GLU A 863 7.88 -3.20 40.41
CA GLU A 863 8.52 -2.09 39.73
C GLU A 863 7.48 -1.38 38.85
N LEU A 864 7.09 -0.20 39.28
CA LEU A 864 6.32 0.73 38.48
C LEU A 864 7.00 0.84 37.12
N PRO A 865 6.31 0.69 36.00
CA PRO A 865 6.91 0.95 34.70
C PRO A 865 7.45 2.39 34.75
N ASP A 866 8.74 2.53 34.45
CA ASP A 866 9.40 3.81 34.30
C ASP A 866 8.48 4.70 33.45
N VAL A 867 7.86 5.67 34.09
CA VAL A 867 7.14 6.76 33.41
C VAL A 867 8.23 7.61 32.80
N ARG A 868 8.69 7.22 31.59
CA ARG A 868 9.56 8.08 30.80
C ARG A 868 8.81 9.38 30.59
N CYS A 869 9.32 10.45 31.15
CA CYS A 869 8.87 11.81 30.90
C CYS A 869 8.80 12.05 29.38
N GLN A 870 7.62 11.91 28.79
CA GLN A 870 7.35 12.26 27.40
C GLN A 870 6.97 13.73 27.20
N THR A 871 7.16 14.58 28.23
CA THR A 871 6.99 16.02 28.12
C THR A 871 8.32 16.72 28.36
N ARG A 872 8.69 17.56 27.40
CA ARG A 872 9.79 18.50 27.47
C ARG A 872 9.57 19.48 28.62
N ASP A 873 9.90 19.11 29.82
CA ASP A 873 10.09 20.06 30.93
C ASP A 873 11.47 19.84 31.55
N LYS A 874 12.25 20.93 31.59
CA LYS A 874 13.62 21.04 32.04
C LYS A 874 13.84 20.74 33.54
N ALA A 875 12.91 20.08 34.19
CA ALA A 875 12.95 19.81 35.63
C ALA A 875 13.42 18.39 36.02
N CYS A 876 13.77 17.53 35.05
CA CYS A 876 14.21 16.16 35.32
C CYS A 876 15.73 15.94 35.21
N GLU A 877 16.54 16.98 35.11
CA GLU A 877 18.00 16.87 34.99
C GLU A 877 18.83 17.00 36.30
N GLU A 878 18.16 17.13 37.44
CA GLU A 878 18.87 17.26 38.73
C GLU A 878 18.40 16.19 39.72
N THR A 879 18.56 14.93 39.46
CA THR A 879 18.69 13.88 40.48
C THR A 879 19.27 12.62 39.83
N GLN A 880 20.54 12.57 39.72
CA GLN A 880 21.35 11.35 39.74
C GLN A 880 22.04 11.24 41.08
#